data_f10fad12c0eadcdb6be0fca672580071
#
_entry.id   f10fad12c0eadcdb6be0fca672580071
#
_cell.length_a   1.000
_cell.length_b   1.000
_cell.length_c   1.000
_cell.angle_alpha   90.00
_cell.angle_beta   90.00
_cell.angle_gamma   90.00
#
_symmetry.space_group_name_H-M   'P 1'
#
loop_
_entity.id
_entity.type
_entity.pdbx_description
1 polymer ?
#
loop_
_entity_poly.entity_id
_entity_poly.type
_entity_poly.pdbx_seq_one_letter_code
_entity_poly.pdbx_strand_id
1 'polypeptide(L)'
;MAQHSPSFSALSPLLQEQAERQWQRLIELAPDYGNQPEPVRQTLLTLLGLSDFVADSLFKQPELLTELLASGDLERSERWPAYQRDLTALLAEVSDEEALKRILRQFRRSRMLVIAWRELLGHAAVEESFIHLTKLADALICSARDWLYAKQCGELGTPMDGNGNPQPLLILGMGKLGGGELNFSSDIDLIFTFPENGYTVGGRRELANQQFFIKLGQRIINALHQPTQDGQVFRVDMRLRPFGDAGPLAISFAAMEDYYQHHGRNWERYAMVKARVLGPQCEHAVELAEMLRPFVFRRYIDFGVIDGLRQMKAMIAAEVRRKGLEGNIKLGAGGIREVEFIAQALQLIRGGREPALRVRHLPEALAAIAQCGALESAHCDRLLDAYRFLRRVENILQEIGDQQTQTLPTEERDRQRLIAALGFADWGAFMAYLDEEMAAVHQEFAAVVGEEKEAPAHLEQLWLDLWRTELDAAELEKLLTAQGVAEPATLCAALLRFKEEYKRRQVGPQGRIALDWLMPELLRLVVASEQPARLFERVCELLTRIFTRSAYLQLLAENPGALRQLVRLCDASHLVSEQLARYPILLDELLDPQHLYHPTPLDQYKPQLRQFLLRIPEEDVEQQMEALRQFKQVQLLRIVAADIAGALPLMKVSDHLTWLAEAITEEVVNQAWAQMSERYGVPPEVALSGQRGFAVVAYGKLGGIELGYGSDLDLVFLHGGDPNSYTDGRKPIDSRQFYLRLAQRILHLFSTRTPSGILYEIDMRLRPSGDSGLLVSSLSAYEQYQQNEAWTWEHQALVRARPIYGDDAIVAEFARIRRDVLAKERERPTLAREVREMRHKMRDHLLKAGAGEFDLKQSPGGMVDIEFIAQYLVLAHACGEPDALTRWSDNVRIFDECVMAGVLTLEQAEGLKQAYLEIRNLGHRLNLSEISRKVSDDQLQSERSHVLAVWQTLLGE
;
A
#
# COMPACT_ATOMS: atom_id res chain seq x y z
N MET A 1 24.06 -30.23 3.42
CA MET A 1 25.04 -31.09 4.10
C MET A 1 24.36 -32.32 4.63
N ALA A 2 24.97 -33.51 4.46
CA ALA A 2 24.49 -34.73 5.13
C ALA A 2 24.61 -34.56 6.66
N GLN A 3 23.62 -35.04 7.41
CA GLN A 3 23.69 -35.04 8.88
C GLN A 3 24.90 -35.87 9.32
N HIS A 4 25.88 -35.27 9.98
CA HIS A 4 27.04 -35.91 10.55
C HIS A 4 26.71 -36.36 11.97
N SER A 5 26.94 -37.64 12.29
CA SER A 5 26.73 -38.19 13.63
C SER A 5 28.11 -38.46 14.26
N PRO A 6 28.57 -37.58 15.15
CA PRO A 6 29.84 -37.77 15.81
C PRO A 6 29.82 -38.99 16.75
N SER A 7 30.94 -39.71 16.86
CA SER A 7 31.13 -40.82 17.80
C SER A 7 32.32 -40.54 18.72
N PHE A 8 32.28 -41.05 19.92
CA PHE A 8 33.38 -40.88 20.90
C PHE A 8 34.75 -41.23 20.35
N SER A 9 34.88 -42.33 19.61
CA SER A 9 36.12 -42.78 19.01
C SER A 9 36.68 -41.86 17.88
N ALA A 10 35.79 -41.04 17.29
CA ALA A 10 36.17 -40.08 16.28
C ALA A 10 36.53 -38.70 16.86
N LEU A 11 36.29 -38.47 18.15
CA LEU A 11 36.70 -37.22 18.81
C LEU A 11 38.23 -37.13 18.94
N SER A 12 38.75 -35.93 18.97
CA SER A 12 40.16 -35.69 19.22
C SER A 12 40.58 -36.22 20.63
N PRO A 13 41.90 -36.56 20.81
CA PRO A 13 42.39 -37.02 22.13
C PRO A 13 42.07 -36.03 23.27
N LEU A 14 42.11 -34.71 22.96
CA LEU A 14 41.77 -33.64 23.91
C LEU A 14 40.30 -33.73 24.43
N LEU A 15 39.38 -33.96 23.47
CA LEU A 15 37.96 -34.09 23.79
C LEU A 15 37.62 -35.42 24.46
N GLN A 16 38.32 -36.53 24.10
CA GLN A 16 38.16 -37.81 24.76
C GLN A 16 38.58 -37.73 26.24
N GLU A 17 39.76 -37.15 26.52
CA GLU A 17 40.22 -36.96 27.90
C GLU A 17 39.26 -36.07 28.73
N GLN A 18 38.71 -35.01 28.11
CA GLN A 18 37.70 -34.18 28.77
C GLN A 18 36.42 -34.97 29.09
N ALA A 19 35.92 -35.70 28.13
CA ALA A 19 34.73 -36.52 28.28
C ALA A 19 34.87 -37.57 29.40
N GLU A 20 36.02 -38.25 29.43
CA GLU A 20 36.29 -39.23 30.48
C GLU A 20 36.38 -38.58 31.86
N ARG A 21 37.02 -37.42 32.02
CA ARG A 21 37.04 -36.68 33.29
C ARG A 21 35.61 -36.28 33.76
N GLN A 22 34.78 -35.79 32.87
CA GLN A 22 33.38 -35.42 33.18
C GLN A 22 32.57 -36.71 33.54
N TRP A 23 32.81 -37.80 32.84
CA TRP A 23 32.14 -39.07 33.10
C TRP A 23 32.49 -39.62 34.52
N GLN A 24 33.79 -39.58 34.91
CA GLN A 24 34.20 -40.00 36.25
C GLN A 24 33.55 -39.15 37.34
N ARG A 25 33.52 -37.85 37.15
CA ARG A 25 32.82 -36.92 38.09
C ARG A 25 31.32 -37.24 38.17
N LEU A 26 30.69 -37.61 37.06
CA LEU A 26 29.25 -37.96 37.07
C LEU A 26 29.00 -39.25 37.85
N ILE A 27 29.85 -40.27 37.70
CA ILE A 27 29.77 -41.51 38.48
C ILE A 27 29.97 -41.27 39.98
N GLU A 28 30.91 -40.36 40.37
CA GLU A 28 31.11 -39.98 41.78
C GLU A 28 29.84 -39.32 42.39
N LEU A 29 29.12 -38.53 41.60
CA LEU A 29 27.89 -37.89 42.07
C LEU A 29 26.68 -38.84 42.04
N ALA A 30 26.59 -39.70 41.06
CA ALA A 30 25.49 -40.63 40.88
C ALA A 30 26.04 -41.99 40.35
N PRO A 31 26.34 -42.97 41.23
CA PRO A 31 26.92 -44.25 40.85
C PRO A 31 26.13 -45.09 39.81
N ASP A 32 24.83 -44.85 39.70
CA ASP A 32 23.94 -45.52 38.72
C ASP A 32 24.33 -45.27 37.27
N TYR A 33 25.06 -44.18 37.00
CA TYR A 33 25.62 -43.90 35.66
C TYR A 33 26.61 -44.96 35.23
N GLY A 34 27.37 -45.55 36.14
CA GLY A 34 28.31 -46.65 35.88
C GLY A 34 27.65 -47.91 35.37
N ASN A 35 26.34 -48.09 35.59
CA ASN A 35 25.56 -49.26 35.20
C ASN A 35 24.85 -49.09 33.83
N GLN A 36 25.04 -47.95 33.16
CA GLN A 36 24.40 -47.70 31.86
C GLN A 36 24.91 -48.66 30.77
N PRO A 37 24.03 -49.08 29.83
CA PRO A 37 24.42 -49.92 28.70
C PRO A 37 25.52 -49.24 27.86
N GLU A 38 26.43 -50.02 27.27
CA GLU A 38 27.57 -49.52 26.52
C GLU A 38 27.18 -48.52 25.42
N PRO A 39 26.08 -48.70 24.62
CA PRO A 39 25.65 -47.71 23.65
C PRO A 39 25.30 -46.33 24.28
N VAL A 40 24.60 -46.36 25.42
CA VAL A 40 24.24 -45.12 26.14
C VAL A 40 25.49 -44.44 26.70
N ARG A 41 26.42 -45.20 27.25
CA ARG A 41 27.71 -44.72 27.76
C ARG A 41 28.52 -44.05 26.64
N GLN A 42 28.63 -44.67 25.46
CA GLN A 42 29.38 -44.10 24.32
C GLN A 42 28.72 -42.77 23.84
N THR A 43 27.39 -42.74 23.80
CA THR A 43 26.64 -41.54 23.46
C THR A 43 26.89 -40.42 24.48
N LEU A 44 26.84 -40.74 25.78
CA LEU A 44 27.12 -39.77 26.84
C LEU A 44 28.56 -39.28 26.79
N LEU A 45 29.55 -40.12 26.58
CA LEU A 45 30.94 -39.70 26.42
C LEU A 45 31.12 -38.76 25.23
N THR A 46 30.41 -39.02 24.12
CA THR A 46 30.44 -38.11 22.98
C THR A 46 29.92 -36.74 23.37
N LEU A 47 28.77 -36.65 24.00
CA LEU A 47 28.11 -35.41 24.43
C LEU A 47 28.91 -34.64 25.48
N LEU A 48 29.46 -35.35 26.49
CA LEU A 48 30.31 -34.76 27.52
C LEU A 48 31.63 -34.18 26.95
N GLY A 49 32.10 -34.71 25.84
CA GLY A 49 33.23 -34.13 25.11
C GLY A 49 32.84 -32.88 24.31
N LEU A 50 31.60 -32.81 23.76
CA LEU A 50 31.12 -31.74 22.90
C LEU A 50 30.53 -30.53 23.65
N SER A 51 29.92 -30.76 24.85
CA SER A 51 29.16 -29.68 25.53
C SER A 51 29.33 -29.70 27.05
N ASP A 52 29.81 -28.59 27.59
CA ASP A 52 29.84 -28.35 29.04
C ASP A 52 28.41 -28.12 29.58
N PHE A 53 27.47 -27.58 28.78
CA PHE A 53 26.08 -27.45 29.18
C PHE A 53 25.43 -28.81 29.50
N VAL A 54 25.70 -29.84 28.68
CA VAL A 54 25.22 -31.20 28.95
C VAL A 54 25.79 -31.75 30.26
N ALA A 55 27.11 -31.61 30.48
CA ALA A 55 27.75 -31.98 31.73
C ALA A 55 27.15 -31.29 32.94
N ASP A 56 27.05 -29.96 32.91
CA ASP A 56 26.51 -29.16 34.00
C ASP A 56 25.05 -29.45 34.32
N SER A 57 24.26 -29.75 33.28
CA SER A 57 22.85 -30.12 33.43
C SER A 57 22.69 -31.45 34.21
N LEU A 58 23.52 -32.43 33.88
CA LEU A 58 23.52 -33.72 34.56
C LEU A 58 24.15 -33.64 35.94
N PHE A 59 25.14 -32.76 36.18
CA PHE A 59 25.66 -32.54 37.55
C PHE A 59 24.65 -31.85 38.47
N LYS A 60 23.84 -30.96 37.99
CA LYS A 60 22.82 -30.27 38.77
C LYS A 60 21.59 -31.13 39.05
N GLN A 61 21.29 -32.03 38.16
CA GLN A 61 20.12 -32.92 38.25
C GLN A 61 20.48 -34.32 37.74
N PRO A 62 21.15 -35.16 38.56
CA PRO A 62 21.62 -36.49 38.11
C PRO A 62 20.50 -37.45 37.70
N GLU A 63 19.31 -37.34 38.28
CA GLU A 63 18.13 -38.15 37.93
C GLU A 63 17.59 -37.88 36.54
N LEU A 64 17.91 -36.73 35.94
CA LEU A 64 17.32 -36.30 34.67
C LEU A 64 17.56 -37.27 33.50
N LEU A 65 18.72 -37.89 33.42
CA LEU A 65 19.00 -38.85 32.36
C LEU A 65 18.08 -40.06 32.45
N THR A 66 17.91 -40.60 33.68
CA THR A 66 17.04 -41.74 33.92
C THR A 66 15.59 -41.44 33.52
N GLU A 67 15.11 -40.26 33.86
CA GLU A 67 13.80 -39.77 33.46
C GLU A 67 13.65 -39.65 31.91
N LEU A 68 14.66 -39.08 31.24
CA LEU A 68 14.64 -38.91 29.79
C LEU A 68 14.74 -40.22 29.01
N LEU A 69 15.55 -41.17 29.49
CA LEU A 69 15.62 -42.52 28.92
C LEU A 69 14.29 -43.29 29.09
N ALA A 70 13.67 -43.18 30.28
CA ALA A 70 12.39 -43.81 30.57
C ALA A 70 11.23 -43.21 29.76
N SER A 71 11.24 -41.89 29.52
CA SER A 71 10.20 -41.21 28.73
C SER A 71 10.30 -41.47 27.24
N GLY A 72 11.47 -41.86 26.72
CA GLY A 72 11.77 -41.99 25.30
C GLY A 72 11.81 -40.62 24.56
N ASP A 73 11.90 -39.52 25.30
CA ASP A 73 11.88 -38.16 24.71
C ASP A 73 13.14 -37.88 23.87
N LEU A 74 14.26 -38.56 24.14
CA LEU A 74 15.51 -38.41 23.39
C LEU A 74 15.42 -38.85 21.91
N GLU A 75 14.49 -39.74 21.60
CA GLU A 75 14.29 -40.31 20.26
C GLU A 75 13.16 -39.62 19.47
N ARG A 76 12.33 -38.81 20.14
CA ARG A 76 11.14 -38.18 19.52
C ARG A 76 11.46 -36.85 18.88
N SER A 77 11.26 -36.74 17.56
CA SER A 77 11.45 -35.51 16.79
C SER A 77 10.33 -34.50 17.01
N GLU A 78 9.14 -34.88 17.44
CA GLU A 78 7.96 -34.05 17.55
C GLU A 78 7.37 -34.03 18.96
N ARG A 79 8.15 -33.54 19.95
CA ARG A 79 7.72 -33.47 21.36
C ARG A 79 7.12 -32.10 21.74
N TRP A 80 7.39 -31.03 20.96
CA TRP A 80 6.96 -29.67 21.26
C TRP A 80 5.44 -29.46 21.41
N PRO A 81 4.52 -30.20 20.75
CA PRO A 81 3.09 -29.98 20.93
C PRO A 81 2.61 -30.23 22.36
N ALA A 82 3.38 -31.03 23.15
CA ALA A 82 3.05 -31.35 24.53
C ALA A 82 3.62 -30.36 25.57
N TYR A 83 4.55 -29.48 25.22
CA TYR A 83 5.24 -28.63 26.18
C TYR A 83 4.31 -27.77 27.03
N GLN A 84 3.33 -27.10 26.40
CA GLN A 84 2.37 -26.26 27.11
C GLN A 84 1.52 -27.08 28.09
N ARG A 85 1.03 -28.23 27.65
CA ARG A 85 0.19 -29.15 28.46
C ARG A 85 0.97 -29.72 29.66
N ASP A 86 2.18 -30.21 29.41
CA ASP A 86 3.02 -30.82 30.43
C ASP A 86 3.43 -29.80 31.50
N LEU A 87 3.80 -28.56 31.08
CA LEU A 87 4.12 -27.48 31.99
C LEU A 87 2.90 -27.01 32.80
N THR A 88 1.73 -26.92 32.18
CA THR A 88 0.48 -26.53 32.86
C THR A 88 0.14 -27.56 33.94
N ALA A 89 0.33 -28.89 33.68
CA ALA A 89 0.11 -29.94 34.66
C ALA A 89 1.07 -29.83 35.86
N LEU A 90 2.35 -29.52 35.62
CA LEU A 90 3.34 -29.29 36.68
C LEU A 90 3.04 -28.05 37.52
N LEU A 91 2.45 -27.03 36.94
CA LEU A 91 2.11 -25.79 37.63
C LEU A 91 0.78 -25.84 38.40
N ALA A 92 -0.06 -26.84 38.16
CA ALA A 92 -1.40 -26.97 38.79
C ALA A 92 -1.35 -27.03 40.34
N GLU A 93 -0.28 -27.57 40.90
CA GLU A 93 -0.09 -27.72 42.36
C GLU A 93 0.78 -26.61 42.97
N VAL A 94 1.22 -25.62 42.16
CA VAL A 94 2.13 -24.57 42.60
C VAL A 94 1.36 -23.44 43.28
N SER A 95 1.75 -23.09 44.53
CA SER A 95 1.08 -22.08 45.32
C SER A 95 1.85 -20.74 45.43
N ASP A 96 3.16 -20.73 45.21
CA ASP A 96 4.03 -19.56 45.38
C ASP A 96 4.97 -19.32 44.22
N GLU A 97 5.49 -18.10 44.09
CA GLU A 97 6.34 -17.67 42.96
C GLU A 97 7.73 -18.35 42.95
N GLU A 98 8.26 -18.73 44.12
CA GLU A 98 9.56 -19.42 44.17
C GLU A 98 9.46 -20.86 43.63
N ALA A 99 8.35 -21.54 43.90
CA ALA A 99 8.06 -22.85 43.30
C ALA A 99 7.82 -22.71 41.78
N LEU A 100 7.09 -21.66 41.35
CA LEU A 100 6.94 -21.34 39.90
C LEU A 100 8.32 -21.18 39.22
N LYS A 101 9.19 -20.32 39.79
CA LYS A 101 10.52 -20.05 39.23
C LYS A 101 11.37 -21.33 39.13
N ARG A 102 11.31 -22.19 40.13
CA ARG A 102 12.05 -23.45 40.12
C ARG A 102 11.57 -24.40 39.03
N ILE A 103 10.26 -24.61 38.92
CA ILE A 103 9.69 -25.52 37.93
C ILE A 103 9.99 -25.05 36.51
N LEU A 104 9.84 -23.76 36.23
CA LEU A 104 10.17 -23.17 34.92
C LEU A 104 11.63 -23.48 34.51
N ARG A 105 12.59 -23.37 35.45
CA ARG A 105 14.01 -23.62 35.20
C ARG A 105 14.33 -25.10 35.01
N GLN A 106 13.74 -25.97 35.84
CA GLN A 106 13.90 -27.41 35.71
C GLN A 106 13.31 -27.93 34.39
N PHE A 107 12.12 -27.46 34.04
CA PHE A 107 11.49 -27.80 32.78
C PHE A 107 12.33 -27.33 31.58
N ARG A 108 12.81 -26.07 31.59
CA ARG A 108 13.74 -25.58 30.57
C ARG A 108 14.96 -26.50 30.46
N ARG A 109 15.64 -26.80 31.55
CA ARG A 109 16.87 -27.59 31.57
C ARG A 109 16.62 -28.98 30.93
N SER A 110 15.55 -29.62 31.31
CA SER A 110 15.18 -30.96 30.77
C SER A 110 14.98 -30.87 29.23
N ARG A 111 14.21 -29.90 28.74
CA ARG A 111 13.93 -29.80 27.32
C ARG A 111 15.15 -29.36 26.52
N MET A 112 15.94 -28.45 27.04
CA MET A 112 17.21 -28.00 26.43
C MET A 112 18.23 -29.12 26.32
N LEU A 113 18.29 -30.03 27.32
CA LEU A 113 19.16 -31.20 27.23
C LEU A 113 18.74 -32.12 26.08
N VAL A 114 17.44 -32.35 25.89
CA VAL A 114 16.91 -33.16 24.76
C VAL A 114 17.29 -32.52 23.41
N ILE A 115 17.16 -31.18 23.29
CA ILE A 115 17.50 -30.47 22.06
C ILE A 115 18.99 -30.58 21.74
N ALA A 116 19.87 -30.28 22.71
CA ALA A 116 21.31 -30.43 22.54
C ALA A 116 21.75 -31.86 22.25
N TRP A 117 21.13 -32.85 22.91
CA TRP A 117 21.35 -34.28 22.64
C TRP A 117 21.10 -34.64 21.18
N ARG A 118 19.95 -34.24 20.65
CA ARG A 118 19.54 -34.57 19.28
C ARG A 118 20.35 -33.82 18.22
N GLU A 119 20.64 -32.55 18.44
CA GLU A 119 21.39 -31.72 17.47
C GLU A 119 22.87 -32.09 17.44
N LEU A 120 23.54 -32.17 18.60
CA LEU A 120 24.97 -32.50 18.67
C LEU A 120 25.29 -33.93 18.15
N LEU A 121 24.36 -34.87 18.25
CA LEU A 121 24.50 -36.23 17.69
C LEU A 121 24.06 -36.30 16.22
N GLY A 122 23.60 -35.23 15.62
CA GLY A 122 23.14 -35.19 14.23
C GLY A 122 21.80 -35.93 14.02
N HIS A 123 21.00 -36.13 15.07
CA HIS A 123 19.66 -36.72 14.98
C HIS A 123 18.59 -35.71 14.60
N ALA A 124 18.86 -34.42 14.73
CA ALA A 124 17.96 -33.34 14.42
C ALA A 124 18.61 -32.37 13.40
N ALA A 125 17.80 -31.87 12.46
CA ALA A 125 18.17 -30.73 11.65
C ALA A 125 18.03 -29.45 12.48
N VAL A 126 18.76 -28.40 12.11
CA VAL A 126 18.72 -27.11 12.84
C VAL A 126 17.32 -26.51 12.90
N GLU A 127 16.48 -26.71 11.88
CA GLU A 127 15.09 -26.27 11.87
C GLU A 127 14.24 -26.98 12.95
N GLU A 128 14.49 -28.25 13.20
CA GLU A 128 13.85 -29.00 14.30
C GLU A 128 14.20 -28.35 15.64
N SER A 129 15.48 -28.05 15.87
CA SER A 129 15.95 -27.34 17.08
C SER A 129 15.26 -25.98 17.25
N PHE A 130 15.14 -25.18 16.18
CA PHE A 130 14.45 -23.89 16.25
C PHE A 130 12.97 -24.01 16.62
N ILE A 131 12.27 -24.99 16.09
CA ILE A 131 10.88 -25.25 16.43
C ILE A 131 10.76 -25.63 17.92
N HIS A 132 11.60 -26.56 18.39
CA HIS A 132 11.61 -26.96 19.80
C HIS A 132 11.93 -25.79 20.73
N LEU A 133 12.99 -25.00 20.45
CA LEU A 133 13.40 -23.84 21.25
C LEU A 133 12.31 -22.78 21.29
N THR A 134 11.70 -22.47 20.13
CA THR A 134 10.63 -21.48 20.07
C THR A 134 9.39 -21.93 20.82
N LYS A 135 8.96 -23.20 20.65
CA LYS A 135 7.79 -23.75 21.34
C LYS A 135 8.02 -23.92 22.84
N LEU A 136 9.25 -24.21 23.24
CA LEU A 136 9.65 -24.22 24.65
C LEU A 136 9.54 -22.81 25.24
N ALA A 137 10.04 -21.80 24.54
CA ALA A 137 9.92 -20.41 24.98
C ALA A 137 8.45 -19.97 25.05
N ASP A 138 7.65 -20.26 24.03
CA ASP A 138 6.20 -19.99 24.03
C ASP A 138 5.53 -20.60 25.28
N ALA A 139 5.81 -21.87 25.58
CA ALA A 139 5.21 -22.57 26.72
C ALA A 139 5.64 -21.95 28.06
N LEU A 140 6.92 -21.65 28.23
CA LEU A 140 7.44 -21.06 29.47
C LEU A 140 6.90 -19.64 29.70
N ILE A 141 6.86 -18.80 28.67
CA ILE A 141 6.36 -17.41 28.76
C ILE A 141 4.87 -17.38 29.02
N CYS A 142 4.08 -18.15 28.25
CA CYS A 142 2.63 -18.18 28.40
C CYS A 142 2.19 -18.77 29.73
N SER A 143 2.82 -19.87 30.17
CA SER A 143 2.49 -20.47 31.49
C SER A 143 2.86 -19.56 32.65
N ALA A 144 3.99 -18.86 32.58
CA ALA A 144 4.36 -17.86 33.58
C ALA A 144 3.36 -16.70 33.61
N ARG A 145 2.96 -16.19 32.44
CA ARG A 145 1.93 -15.14 32.31
C ARG A 145 0.61 -15.57 32.94
N ASP A 146 0.12 -16.72 32.54
CA ASP A 146 -1.21 -17.18 32.94
C ASP A 146 -1.30 -17.47 34.44
N TRP A 147 -0.26 -18.09 35.00
CA TRP A 147 -0.18 -18.35 36.45
C TRP A 147 -0.10 -17.05 37.26
N LEU A 148 0.78 -16.11 36.85
CA LEU A 148 0.95 -14.81 37.50
C LEU A 148 -0.26 -13.90 37.33
N TYR A 149 -0.95 -13.94 36.17
CA TYR A 149 -2.19 -13.23 35.93
C TYR A 149 -3.28 -13.69 36.91
N ALA A 150 -3.50 -15.00 36.99
CA ALA A 150 -4.50 -15.56 37.91
C ALA A 150 -4.23 -15.18 39.38
N LYS A 151 -2.98 -15.29 39.81
CA LYS A 151 -2.55 -14.89 41.16
C LYS A 151 -2.77 -13.41 41.40
N GLN A 152 -2.37 -12.55 40.48
CA GLN A 152 -2.51 -11.10 40.60
C GLN A 152 -3.99 -10.64 40.55
N CYS A 153 -4.87 -11.31 39.78
CA CYS A 153 -6.30 -11.07 39.83
C CYS A 153 -6.88 -11.34 41.22
N GLY A 154 -6.45 -12.41 41.91
CA GLY A 154 -6.84 -12.68 43.31
C GLY A 154 -6.35 -11.64 44.31
N GLU A 155 -5.22 -10.97 44.05
CA GLU A 155 -4.62 -9.96 44.90
C GLU A 155 -5.17 -8.53 44.66
N LEU A 156 -5.35 -8.13 43.38
CA LEU A 156 -5.61 -6.76 42.95
C LEU A 156 -6.95 -6.57 42.23
N GLY A 157 -7.74 -7.62 42.06
CA GLY A 157 -8.94 -7.61 41.19
C GLY A 157 -8.63 -7.89 39.74
N THR A 158 -9.66 -8.16 38.94
CA THR A 158 -9.57 -8.52 37.52
C THR A 158 -9.68 -7.25 36.65
N PRO A 159 -8.74 -6.99 35.73
CA PRO A 159 -8.82 -5.84 34.83
C PRO A 159 -9.98 -6.06 33.83
N MET A 160 -10.86 -5.05 33.71
CA MET A 160 -12.07 -5.10 32.87
C MET A 160 -11.99 -4.07 31.74
N ASP A 161 -12.67 -4.39 30.61
CA ASP A 161 -12.94 -3.43 29.53
C ASP A 161 -14.15 -2.53 29.88
N GLY A 162 -14.51 -1.62 28.96
CA GLY A 162 -15.69 -0.76 29.12
C GLY A 162 -17.01 -1.51 29.16
N ASN A 163 -17.07 -2.77 28.74
CA ASN A 163 -18.26 -3.64 28.70
C ASN A 163 -18.33 -4.59 29.91
N GLY A 164 -17.31 -4.62 30.76
CA GLY A 164 -17.25 -5.51 31.91
C GLY A 164 -16.66 -6.90 31.62
N ASN A 165 -15.91 -7.09 30.53
CA ASN A 165 -15.23 -8.34 30.22
C ASN A 165 -13.79 -8.30 30.74
N PRO A 166 -13.23 -9.43 31.25
CA PRO A 166 -11.84 -9.52 31.66
C PRO A 166 -10.89 -9.28 30.49
N GLN A 167 -9.87 -8.44 30.71
CA GLN A 167 -8.86 -8.15 29.69
C GLN A 167 -7.60 -9.00 29.85
N PRO A 168 -7.06 -9.56 28.77
CA PRO A 168 -5.81 -10.30 28.79
C PRO A 168 -4.59 -9.38 28.66
N LEU A 169 -3.43 -9.86 29.13
CA LEU A 169 -2.13 -9.34 28.69
C LEU A 169 -1.70 -10.09 27.43
N LEU A 170 -1.53 -9.38 26.32
CA LEU A 170 -0.91 -9.93 25.12
C LEU A 170 0.60 -9.66 25.14
N ILE A 171 1.37 -10.65 24.72
CA ILE A 171 2.81 -10.59 24.64
C ILE A 171 3.21 -10.75 23.16
N LEU A 172 3.86 -9.74 22.60
CA LEU A 172 4.48 -9.84 21.28
C LEU A 172 5.91 -10.37 21.48
N GLY A 173 6.21 -11.51 20.86
CA GLY A 173 7.57 -12.00 20.65
C GLY A 173 8.16 -11.33 19.42
N MET A 174 9.35 -10.77 19.57
CA MET A 174 10.06 -10.05 18.52
C MET A 174 11.28 -10.85 18.04
N GLY A 175 11.97 -10.35 17.02
CA GLY A 175 13.22 -10.91 16.55
C GLY A 175 13.11 -12.41 16.20
N LYS A 176 14.07 -13.22 16.68
CA LYS A 176 14.11 -14.67 16.42
C LYS A 176 12.92 -15.41 17.06
N LEU A 177 12.47 -15.00 18.24
CA LEU A 177 11.29 -15.58 18.90
C LEU A 177 10.02 -15.34 18.06
N GLY A 178 9.85 -14.13 17.59
CA GLY A 178 8.71 -13.77 16.73
C GLY A 178 8.72 -14.50 15.39
N GLY A 179 9.90 -14.68 14.79
CA GLY A 179 10.12 -15.41 13.53
C GLY A 179 9.98 -16.92 13.66
N GLY A 180 9.90 -17.48 14.88
CA GLY A 180 9.87 -18.94 15.06
C GLY A 180 11.24 -19.62 14.93
N GLU A 181 12.34 -18.85 15.09
CA GLU A 181 13.72 -19.25 14.79
C GLU A 181 14.66 -19.03 15.99
N LEU A 182 14.17 -19.33 17.20
CA LEU A 182 14.94 -19.08 18.42
C LEU A 182 16.20 -19.96 18.48
N ASN A 183 17.32 -19.39 18.90
CA ASN A 183 18.57 -20.12 19.13
C ASN A 183 18.63 -20.70 20.55
N PHE A 184 19.63 -21.61 20.77
CA PHE A 184 19.83 -22.31 22.01
C PHE A 184 20.02 -21.35 23.21
N SER A 185 20.87 -20.35 23.10
CA SER A 185 21.09 -19.33 24.14
C SER A 185 20.76 -17.93 23.63
N SER A 186 19.52 -17.69 23.28
CA SER A 186 19.05 -16.41 22.76
C SER A 186 18.41 -15.57 23.85
N ASP A 187 18.54 -14.23 23.73
CA ASP A 187 17.65 -13.31 24.42
C ASP A 187 16.25 -13.43 23.80
N ILE A 188 15.23 -13.14 24.60
CA ILE A 188 13.86 -12.99 24.15
C ILE A 188 13.46 -11.53 24.16
N ASP A 189 13.19 -10.99 22.99
CA ASP A 189 12.68 -9.61 22.81
C ASP A 189 11.17 -9.63 22.95
N LEU A 190 10.61 -8.89 23.93
CA LEU A 190 9.18 -8.89 24.23
C LEU A 190 8.60 -7.48 24.21
N ILE A 191 7.30 -7.37 23.85
CA ILE A 191 6.50 -6.16 24.04
C ILE A 191 5.19 -6.58 24.70
N PHE A 192 4.80 -5.87 25.77
CA PHE A 192 3.56 -6.11 26.49
C PHE A 192 2.49 -5.11 26.10
N THR A 193 1.31 -5.60 25.77
CA THR A 193 0.16 -4.77 25.39
C THR A 193 -1.15 -5.37 25.89
N PHE A 194 -2.18 -4.53 25.98
CA PHE A 194 -3.52 -4.92 26.41
C PHE A 194 -4.58 -4.14 25.61
N PRO A 195 -5.82 -4.67 25.43
CA PRO A 195 -6.78 -4.07 24.53
C PRO A 195 -7.20 -2.63 24.93
N GLU A 196 -7.79 -2.44 26.10
CA GLU A 196 -8.41 -1.18 26.47
C GLU A 196 -8.00 -0.66 27.85
N ASN A 197 -8.04 0.67 28.01
CA ASN A 197 -7.96 1.29 29.31
C ASN A 197 -9.24 1.01 30.11
N GLY A 198 -9.12 0.86 31.41
CA GLY A 198 -10.22 0.57 32.33
C GLY A 198 -9.67 0.39 33.73
N TYR A 199 -10.45 -0.26 34.59
CA TYR A 199 -10.11 -0.46 35.99
C TYR A 199 -10.33 -1.91 36.41
N THR A 200 -9.60 -2.34 37.47
CA THR A 200 -9.82 -3.66 38.05
C THR A 200 -11.10 -3.72 38.88
N VAL A 201 -11.79 -4.85 38.84
CA VAL A 201 -13.00 -5.13 39.64
C VAL A 201 -12.74 -6.29 40.60
N GLY A 202 -13.29 -6.23 41.80
CA GLY A 202 -13.18 -7.29 42.81
C GLY A 202 -11.92 -7.21 43.70
N GLY A 203 -11.04 -6.24 43.53
CA GLY A 203 -9.88 -5.97 44.38
C GLY A 203 -10.24 -5.09 45.61
N ARG A 204 -9.29 -5.00 46.55
CA ARG A 204 -9.43 -4.11 47.71
C ARG A 204 -9.46 -2.61 47.34
N ARG A 205 -8.84 -2.24 46.25
CA ARG A 205 -8.81 -0.90 45.65
C ARG A 205 -8.93 -1.06 44.13
N GLU A 206 -9.66 -0.16 43.55
CA GLU A 206 -9.70 -0.01 42.08
C GLU A 206 -8.32 0.43 41.57
N LEU A 207 -7.79 -0.25 40.57
CA LEU A 207 -6.48 0.02 39.98
C LEU A 207 -6.67 0.18 38.47
N ALA A 208 -6.04 1.17 37.85
CA ALA A 208 -6.06 1.33 36.40
C ALA A 208 -5.42 0.12 35.72
N ASN A 209 -6.03 -0.36 34.61
CA ASN A 209 -5.55 -1.53 33.85
C ASN A 209 -4.08 -1.40 33.48
N GLN A 210 -3.62 -0.24 33.07
CA GLN A 210 -2.20 0.00 32.76
C GLN A 210 -1.29 -0.30 33.97
N GLN A 211 -1.66 0.13 35.18
CA GLN A 211 -0.88 -0.14 36.39
C GLN A 211 -0.90 -1.62 36.77
N PHE A 212 -2.04 -2.28 36.56
CA PHE A 212 -2.17 -3.73 36.75
C PHE A 212 -1.22 -4.46 35.80
N PHE A 213 -1.25 -4.17 34.49
CA PHE A 213 -0.41 -4.86 33.50
C PHE A 213 1.08 -4.52 33.61
N ILE A 214 1.45 -3.31 34.04
CA ILE A 214 2.84 -2.98 34.36
C ILE A 214 3.37 -3.86 35.50
N LYS A 215 2.60 -4.03 36.58
CA LYS A 215 2.99 -4.91 37.70
C LYS A 215 3.08 -6.37 37.25
N LEU A 216 2.12 -6.83 36.48
CA LEU A 216 2.15 -8.18 35.93
C LEU A 216 3.38 -8.41 35.06
N GLY A 217 3.69 -7.46 34.17
CA GLY A 217 4.89 -7.50 33.33
C GLY A 217 6.18 -7.57 34.12
N GLN A 218 6.29 -6.79 35.19
CA GLN A 218 7.44 -6.85 36.10
C GLN A 218 7.61 -8.22 36.77
N ARG A 219 6.50 -8.84 37.22
CA ARG A 219 6.51 -10.20 37.79
C ARG A 219 6.92 -11.25 36.76
N ILE A 220 6.41 -11.15 35.53
CA ILE A 220 6.79 -12.06 34.42
C ILE A 220 8.29 -11.96 34.12
N ILE A 221 8.80 -10.75 33.96
CA ILE A 221 10.24 -10.52 33.72
C ILE A 221 11.04 -11.12 34.87
N ASN A 222 10.66 -10.85 36.13
CA ASN A 222 11.35 -11.41 37.30
C ASN A 222 11.36 -12.94 37.28
N ALA A 223 10.23 -13.59 36.99
CA ALA A 223 10.13 -15.04 36.94
C ALA A 223 11.04 -15.66 35.86
N LEU A 224 11.18 -15.01 34.68
CA LEU A 224 11.97 -15.50 33.56
C LEU A 224 13.45 -15.11 33.65
N HIS A 225 13.75 -13.85 34.02
CA HIS A 225 15.10 -13.27 33.94
C HIS A 225 15.95 -13.44 35.18
N GLN A 226 15.37 -13.48 36.42
CA GLN A 226 16.13 -13.52 37.62
C GLN A 226 16.99 -14.79 37.75
N PRO A 227 18.34 -14.70 37.92
CA PRO A 227 19.17 -15.87 38.22
C PRO A 227 18.83 -16.46 39.58
N THR A 228 18.73 -17.78 39.66
CA THR A 228 18.56 -18.54 40.92
C THR A 228 19.59 -19.67 40.95
N GLN A 229 19.61 -20.47 42.04
CA GLN A 229 20.46 -21.66 42.11
C GLN A 229 20.20 -22.67 40.96
N ASP A 230 18.98 -22.69 40.45
CA ASP A 230 18.60 -23.51 39.30
C ASP A 230 18.96 -22.87 37.92
N GLY A 231 19.58 -21.71 37.93
CA GLY A 231 19.93 -20.94 36.71
C GLY A 231 18.92 -19.85 36.38
N GLN A 232 18.82 -19.55 35.11
CA GLN A 232 17.94 -18.54 34.52
C GLN A 232 17.04 -19.17 33.47
N VAL A 233 15.82 -18.69 33.25
CA VAL A 233 14.97 -19.18 32.14
C VAL A 233 15.41 -18.51 30.84
N PHE A 234 15.28 -17.19 30.73
CA PHE A 234 15.72 -16.41 29.57
C PHE A 234 16.22 -15.04 30.00
N ARG A 235 17.15 -14.47 29.24
CA ARG A 235 17.45 -13.03 29.28
C ARG A 235 16.32 -12.34 28.55
N VAL A 236 15.59 -11.43 29.23
CA VAL A 236 14.44 -10.69 28.68
C VAL A 236 14.90 -9.31 28.25
N ASP A 237 14.66 -8.96 26.98
CA ASP A 237 14.91 -7.63 26.42
C ASP A 237 13.57 -6.94 26.11
N MET A 238 13.38 -5.74 26.68
CA MET A 238 12.17 -4.93 26.50
C MET A 238 12.42 -3.64 25.71
N ARG A 239 13.62 -3.46 25.11
CA ARG A 239 14.03 -2.20 24.46
C ARG A 239 13.29 -1.92 23.15
N LEU A 240 12.67 -2.94 22.53
CA LEU A 240 11.86 -2.79 21.34
C LEU A 240 10.45 -2.25 21.60
N ARG A 241 10.05 -2.04 22.86
CA ARG A 241 8.74 -1.48 23.19
C ARG A 241 8.62 -0.01 22.79
N PRO A 242 7.41 0.52 22.55
CA PRO A 242 7.18 1.93 22.28
C PRO A 242 7.89 2.83 23.29
N PHE A 243 8.58 3.86 22.80
CA PHE A 243 9.47 4.77 23.54
C PHE A 243 10.71 4.10 24.17
N GLY A 244 11.01 2.83 23.90
CA GLY A 244 12.18 2.13 24.44
C GLY A 244 12.21 2.16 25.97
N ASP A 245 13.38 2.40 26.56
CA ASP A 245 13.54 2.41 28.04
C ASP A 245 12.79 3.55 28.74
N ALA A 246 12.43 4.62 28.05
CA ALA A 246 11.63 5.72 28.59
C ALA A 246 10.12 5.42 28.60
N GLY A 247 9.64 4.42 27.85
CA GLY A 247 8.24 4.08 27.76
C GLY A 247 7.72 3.17 28.86
N PRO A 248 6.40 3.13 29.09
CA PRO A 248 5.79 2.21 30.04
C PRO A 248 6.03 0.75 29.63
N LEU A 249 6.08 -0.14 30.62
CA LEU A 249 6.34 -1.57 30.38
C LEU A 249 5.19 -2.26 29.66
N ALA A 250 3.94 -1.82 29.88
CA ALA A 250 2.74 -2.26 29.18
C ALA A 250 1.94 -1.07 28.66
N ILE A 251 1.38 -1.19 27.46
CA ILE A 251 0.69 -0.11 26.76
C ILE A 251 -0.62 -0.62 26.15
N SER A 252 -1.68 0.21 26.14
CA SER A 252 -2.94 -0.16 25.49
C SER A 252 -2.82 -0.13 23.96
N PHE A 253 -3.73 -0.82 23.23
CA PHE A 253 -3.77 -0.80 21.77
C PHE A 253 -3.85 0.62 21.22
N ALA A 254 -4.75 1.44 21.74
CA ALA A 254 -4.89 2.81 21.27
C ALA A 254 -3.61 3.65 21.43
N ALA A 255 -2.91 3.50 22.57
CA ALA A 255 -1.64 4.21 22.80
C ALA A 255 -0.49 3.64 21.95
N MET A 256 -0.52 2.33 21.64
CA MET A 256 0.44 1.68 20.75
C MET A 256 0.23 2.14 19.29
N GLU A 257 -1.01 2.23 18.84
CA GLU A 257 -1.36 2.74 17.52
C GLU A 257 -0.91 4.19 17.33
N ASP A 258 -1.26 5.05 18.28
CA ASP A 258 -0.84 6.47 18.28
C ASP A 258 0.69 6.61 18.20
N TYR A 259 1.43 5.79 18.97
CA TYR A 259 2.89 5.78 18.89
C TYR A 259 3.41 5.42 17.50
N TYR A 260 2.93 4.34 16.88
CA TYR A 260 3.45 3.90 15.58
C TYR A 260 3.01 4.80 14.42
N GLN A 261 1.87 5.49 14.56
CA GLN A 261 1.43 6.47 13.58
C GLN A 261 2.29 7.75 13.60
N HIS A 262 2.67 8.25 14.78
CA HIS A 262 3.32 9.56 14.91
C HIS A 262 4.84 9.47 15.17
N HIS A 263 5.31 8.42 15.82
CA HIS A 263 6.69 8.29 16.30
C HIS A 263 7.43 7.07 15.75
N GLY A 264 6.74 6.13 15.12
CA GLY A 264 7.32 4.88 14.62
C GLY A 264 8.43 5.11 13.60
N ARG A 265 9.60 4.52 13.83
CA ARG A 265 10.82 4.66 13.02
C ARG A 265 10.98 3.48 12.06
N ASN A 266 11.80 3.66 11.00
CA ASN A 266 12.05 2.60 10.02
C ASN A 266 12.66 1.33 10.65
N TRP A 267 13.54 1.44 11.64
CA TRP A 267 14.10 0.28 12.31
C TRP A 267 13.08 -0.49 13.17
N GLU A 268 12.09 0.20 13.76
CA GLU A 268 10.98 -0.45 14.49
C GLU A 268 10.06 -1.18 13.51
N ARG A 269 9.80 -0.56 12.38
CA ARG A 269 9.05 -1.16 11.28
C ARG A 269 9.72 -2.44 10.77
N TYR A 270 11.04 -2.42 10.61
CA TYR A 270 11.85 -3.58 10.27
C TYR A 270 11.72 -4.68 11.35
N ALA A 271 11.84 -4.35 12.63
CA ALA A 271 11.70 -5.30 13.71
C ALA A 271 10.28 -5.92 13.77
N MET A 272 9.25 -5.14 13.47
CA MET A 272 7.84 -5.57 13.48
C MET A 272 7.48 -6.58 12.37
N VAL A 273 8.28 -6.75 11.31
CA VAL A 273 8.06 -7.81 10.29
C VAL A 273 7.98 -9.19 10.93
N LYS A 274 8.82 -9.44 11.96
CA LYS A 274 8.86 -10.71 12.70
C LYS A 274 7.95 -10.75 13.93
N ALA A 275 7.22 -9.68 14.26
CA ALA A 275 6.38 -9.63 15.45
C ALA A 275 5.26 -10.68 15.44
N ARG A 276 5.12 -11.42 16.54
CA ARG A 276 4.11 -12.48 16.71
C ARG A 276 3.51 -12.44 18.12
N VAL A 277 2.19 -12.50 18.22
CA VAL A 277 1.52 -12.70 19.52
C VAL A 277 1.80 -14.12 20.02
N LEU A 278 2.28 -14.23 21.24
CA LEU A 278 2.57 -15.51 21.88
C LEU A 278 1.32 -16.12 22.50
N GLY A 279 1.17 -17.43 22.37
CA GLY A 279 0.03 -18.19 22.89
C GLY A 279 -1.03 -18.50 21.83
N PRO A 280 -2.21 -18.97 22.24
CA PRO A 280 -3.29 -19.34 21.35
C PRO A 280 -3.86 -18.13 20.62
N GLN A 281 -4.38 -18.36 19.42
CA GLN A 281 -5.10 -17.32 18.65
C GLN A 281 -6.36 -16.90 19.42
N CYS A 282 -6.55 -15.60 19.58
CA CYS A 282 -7.75 -15.01 20.16
C CYS A 282 -8.14 -13.75 19.35
N GLU A 283 -9.34 -13.25 19.55
CA GLU A 283 -9.87 -12.09 18.84
C GLU A 283 -8.94 -10.88 18.95
N HIS A 284 -8.50 -10.55 20.16
CA HIS A 284 -7.54 -9.46 20.38
C HIS A 284 -6.17 -9.65 19.72
N ALA A 285 -5.75 -10.90 19.47
CA ALA A 285 -4.52 -11.14 18.72
C ALA A 285 -4.69 -10.82 17.24
N VAL A 286 -5.87 -11.07 16.68
CA VAL A 286 -6.23 -10.69 15.30
C VAL A 286 -6.33 -9.17 15.18
N GLU A 287 -7.06 -8.53 16.09
CA GLU A 287 -7.21 -7.08 16.18
C GLU A 287 -5.84 -6.37 16.22
N LEU A 288 -4.95 -6.81 17.13
CA LEU A 288 -3.60 -6.27 17.23
C LEU A 288 -2.79 -6.43 15.93
N ALA A 289 -2.90 -7.57 15.27
CA ALA A 289 -2.20 -7.81 14.01
C ALA A 289 -2.73 -6.91 12.88
N GLU A 290 -4.04 -6.65 12.86
CA GLU A 290 -4.67 -5.75 11.89
C GLU A 290 -4.30 -4.29 12.12
N MET A 291 -4.26 -3.85 13.38
CA MET A 291 -3.83 -2.51 13.80
C MET A 291 -2.36 -2.24 13.40
N LEU A 292 -1.46 -3.20 13.57
CA LEU A 292 -0.03 -3.03 13.27
C LEU A 292 0.30 -3.15 11.77
N ARG A 293 -0.55 -3.81 10.98
CA ARG A 293 -0.30 -4.08 9.55
C ARG A 293 -0.03 -2.82 8.71
N PRO A 294 -0.80 -1.70 8.81
CA PRO A 294 -0.55 -0.49 8.03
C PRO A 294 0.81 0.16 8.35
N PHE A 295 1.26 0.05 9.60
CA PHE A 295 2.59 0.53 9.99
C PHE A 295 3.70 -0.31 9.35
N VAL A 296 3.58 -1.64 9.36
CA VAL A 296 4.62 -2.56 8.86
C VAL A 296 4.64 -2.60 7.34
N PHE A 297 3.49 -2.84 6.70
CA PHE A 297 3.37 -3.08 5.25
C PHE A 297 2.60 -1.95 4.59
N ARG A 298 3.33 -0.89 4.22
CA ARG A 298 2.76 0.26 3.50
C ARG A 298 2.36 -0.13 2.09
N ARG A 299 1.25 0.40 1.59
CA ARG A 299 0.72 0.11 0.24
C ARG A 299 1.58 0.64 -0.90
N TYR A 300 2.31 1.73 -0.68
CA TYR A 300 3.22 2.31 -1.65
C TYR A 300 4.62 1.73 -1.46
N ILE A 301 5.38 1.64 -2.53
CA ILE A 301 6.77 1.20 -2.48
C ILE A 301 7.56 2.25 -1.70
N ASP A 302 8.06 1.87 -0.55
CA ASP A 302 8.81 2.75 0.34
C ASP A 302 10.32 2.59 0.08
N PHE A 303 10.83 3.40 -0.82
CA PHE A 303 12.27 3.40 -1.13
C PHE A 303 13.14 3.90 0.03
N GLY A 304 12.56 4.66 0.96
CA GLY A 304 13.25 5.07 2.19
C GLY A 304 13.64 3.89 3.09
N VAL A 305 13.06 2.71 2.88
CA VAL A 305 13.46 1.47 3.57
C VAL A 305 14.89 1.07 3.16
N ILE A 306 15.24 1.13 1.88
CA ILE A 306 16.57 0.74 1.39
C ILE A 306 17.64 1.66 1.99
N ASP A 307 17.40 2.98 2.00
CA ASP A 307 18.32 3.94 2.61
C ASP A 307 18.39 3.78 4.13
N GLY A 308 17.27 3.52 4.80
CA GLY A 308 17.25 3.18 6.22
C GLY A 308 18.07 1.92 6.52
N LEU A 309 18.02 0.92 5.65
CA LEU A 309 18.83 -0.32 5.77
C LEU A 309 20.30 -0.06 5.49
N ARG A 310 20.65 0.78 4.50
CA ARG A 310 22.05 1.20 4.23
C ARG A 310 22.63 1.94 5.45
N GLN A 311 21.89 2.87 6.04
CA GLN A 311 22.33 3.59 7.23
C GLN A 311 22.50 2.65 8.43
N MET A 312 21.57 1.72 8.62
CA MET A 312 21.66 0.72 9.69
C MET A 312 22.88 -0.19 9.47
N LYS A 313 23.15 -0.63 8.21
CA LYS A 313 24.37 -1.38 7.86
C LYS A 313 25.63 -0.58 8.19
N ALA A 314 25.69 0.69 7.78
CA ALA A 314 26.86 1.54 8.05
C ALA A 314 27.10 1.71 9.54
N MET A 315 26.07 1.91 10.36
CA MET A 315 26.17 1.98 11.83
C MET A 315 26.68 0.65 12.41
N ILE A 316 26.17 -0.49 11.95
CA ILE A 316 26.61 -1.82 12.40
C ILE A 316 28.07 -2.07 12.02
N ALA A 317 28.46 -1.79 10.78
CA ALA A 317 29.84 -1.95 10.31
C ALA A 317 30.82 -1.06 11.10
N ALA A 318 30.39 0.16 11.46
CA ALA A 318 31.17 1.05 12.33
C ALA A 318 31.33 0.46 13.74
N GLU A 319 30.26 -0.10 14.31
CA GLU A 319 30.26 -0.72 15.65
C GLU A 319 31.10 -2.02 15.69
N VAL A 320 31.01 -2.86 14.63
CA VAL A 320 31.82 -4.08 14.47
C VAL A 320 33.31 -3.71 14.44
N ARG A 321 33.70 -2.70 13.65
CA ARG A 321 35.07 -2.19 13.60
C ARG A 321 35.54 -1.62 14.95
N ARG A 322 34.67 -0.83 15.60
CA ARG A 322 34.96 -0.22 16.90
C ARG A 322 35.22 -1.25 18.01
N LYS A 323 34.46 -2.38 17.98
CA LYS A 323 34.54 -3.45 18.99
C LYS A 323 35.51 -4.57 18.61
N GLY A 324 36.14 -4.54 17.43
CA GLY A 324 37.08 -5.60 16.98
C GLY A 324 36.40 -6.97 16.85
N LEU A 325 35.14 -7.00 16.42
CA LEU A 325 34.32 -8.22 16.25
C LEU A 325 34.61 -8.91 14.91
N GLU A 326 35.89 -8.95 14.48
CA GLU A 326 36.30 -9.75 13.34
C GLU A 326 36.10 -11.23 13.69
N GLY A 327 35.42 -11.98 12.81
CA GLY A 327 35.02 -13.38 13.08
C GLY A 327 33.65 -13.58 13.72
N ASN A 328 32.82 -12.52 13.77
CA ASN A 328 31.44 -12.65 14.20
C ASN A 328 30.54 -13.08 13.03
N ILE A 329 30.03 -14.32 13.07
CA ILE A 329 29.22 -14.94 12.00
C ILE A 329 27.83 -14.30 11.80
N LYS A 330 27.39 -13.48 12.74
CA LYS A 330 26.11 -12.77 12.66
C LYS A 330 26.24 -11.38 12.07
N LEU A 331 27.24 -10.61 12.56
CA LEU A 331 27.40 -9.18 12.27
C LEU A 331 28.47 -8.92 11.21
N GLY A 332 29.35 -9.89 10.92
CA GLY A 332 30.36 -9.81 9.85
C GLY A 332 29.73 -9.69 8.46
N ALA A 333 30.55 -9.26 7.48
CA ALA A 333 30.14 -9.24 6.08
C ALA A 333 29.75 -10.65 5.61
N GLY A 334 28.61 -10.81 5.01
CA GLY A 334 28.05 -12.12 4.62
C GLY A 334 27.45 -12.92 5.78
N GLY A 335 27.31 -12.33 6.96
CA GLY A 335 26.75 -13.02 8.13
C GLY A 335 25.22 -13.15 8.09
N ILE A 336 24.68 -13.83 9.11
CA ILE A 336 23.24 -14.13 9.27
C ILE A 336 22.38 -12.89 9.06
N ARG A 337 22.83 -11.74 9.57
CA ARG A 337 22.08 -10.48 9.52
C ARG A 337 21.90 -9.93 8.09
N GLU A 338 22.86 -10.16 7.19
CA GLU A 338 22.72 -9.75 5.80
C GLU A 338 21.65 -10.57 5.07
N VAL A 339 21.53 -11.87 5.35
CA VAL A 339 20.43 -12.70 4.82
C VAL A 339 19.07 -12.22 5.33
N GLU A 340 18.96 -11.95 6.64
CA GLU A 340 17.75 -11.39 7.22
C GLU A 340 17.38 -10.03 6.60
N PHE A 341 18.37 -9.18 6.32
CA PHE A 341 18.16 -7.88 5.70
C PHE A 341 17.63 -7.98 4.27
N ILE A 342 18.17 -8.89 3.45
CA ILE A 342 17.68 -9.11 2.09
C ILE A 342 16.18 -9.46 2.12
N ALA A 343 15.83 -10.47 2.90
CA ALA A 343 14.45 -10.95 2.97
C ALA A 343 13.50 -9.86 3.52
N GLN A 344 13.82 -9.26 4.66
CA GLN A 344 12.95 -8.25 5.29
C GLN A 344 12.86 -6.95 4.49
N ALA A 345 13.93 -6.56 3.76
CA ALA A 345 13.87 -5.43 2.83
C ALA A 345 12.82 -5.67 1.73
N LEU A 346 12.88 -6.83 1.07
CA LEU A 346 11.93 -7.19 0.02
C LEU A 346 10.49 -7.34 0.56
N GLN A 347 10.34 -7.87 1.78
CA GLN A 347 9.05 -7.92 2.47
C GLN A 347 8.48 -6.52 2.74
N LEU A 348 9.28 -5.56 3.20
CA LEU A 348 8.86 -4.19 3.47
C LEU A 348 8.54 -3.41 2.20
N ILE A 349 9.30 -3.64 1.11
CA ILE A 349 9.10 -2.97 -0.17
C ILE A 349 7.83 -3.45 -0.87
N ARG A 350 7.58 -4.76 -0.89
CA ARG A 350 6.50 -5.37 -1.68
C ARG A 350 5.32 -5.90 -0.87
N GLY A 351 5.51 -6.22 0.41
CA GLY A 351 4.48 -6.85 1.25
C GLY A 351 3.19 -6.05 1.43
N GLY A 352 3.22 -4.75 1.15
CA GLY A 352 2.01 -3.94 1.07
C GLY A 352 1.08 -4.32 -0.08
N ARG A 353 1.63 -4.73 -1.22
CA ARG A 353 0.91 -5.15 -2.43
C ARG A 353 0.76 -6.67 -2.53
N GLU A 354 1.74 -7.41 -2.03
CA GLU A 354 1.82 -8.87 -2.11
C GLU A 354 1.65 -9.54 -0.74
N PRO A 355 0.42 -9.95 -0.37
CA PRO A 355 0.15 -10.53 0.95
C PRO A 355 0.96 -11.80 1.26
N ALA A 356 1.38 -12.56 0.25
CA ALA A 356 2.19 -13.77 0.42
C ALA A 356 3.55 -13.48 1.07
N LEU A 357 4.07 -12.24 0.96
CA LEU A 357 5.33 -11.81 1.59
C LEU A 357 5.19 -11.47 3.08
N ARG A 358 3.98 -11.47 3.66
CA ARG A 358 3.74 -11.12 5.07
C ARG A 358 3.95 -12.28 6.03
N VAL A 359 4.87 -13.16 5.73
CA VAL A 359 5.26 -14.28 6.56
C VAL A 359 6.41 -13.88 7.50
N ARG A 360 6.58 -14.58 8.64
CA ARG A 360 7.55 -14.22 9.68
C ARG A 360 8.81 -15.10 9.64
N HIS A 361 8.64 -16.35 9.23
CA HIS A 361 9.69 -17.35 9.15
C HIS A 361 10.56 -17.12 7.91
N LEU A 362 11.89 -16.99 8.05
CA LEU A 362 12.77 -16.59 6.97
C LEU A 362 12.78 -17.57 5.77
N PRO A 363 12.81 -18.90 5.95
CA PRO A 363 12.67 -19.84 4.83
C PRO A 363 11.39 -19.65 4.01
N GLU A 364 10.26 -19.44 4.68
CA GLU A 364 8.99 -19.14 4.01
C GLU A 364 9.02 -17.78 3.27
N ALA A 365 9.69 -16.77 3.87
CA ALA A 365 9.85 -15.47 3.25
C ALA A 365 10.68 -15.56 1.96
N LEU A 366 11.82 -16.29 1.96
CA LEU A 366 12.63 -16.51 0.77
C LEU A 366 11.87 -17.29 -0.31
N ALA A 367 11.09 -18.30 0.07
CA ALA A 367 10.23 -19.03 -0.86
C ALA A 367 9.16 -18.14 -1.51
N ALA A 368 8.51 -17.28 -0.71
CA ALA A 368 7.52 -16.32 -1.22
C ALA A 368 8.17 -15.25 -2.13
N ILE A 369 9.38 -14.78 -1.79
CA ILE A 369 10.17 -13.84 -2.61
C ILE A 369 10.50 -14.44 -3.98
N ALA A 370 10.90 -15.72 -4.04
CA ALA A 370 11.14 -16.43 -5.28
C ALA A 370 9.85 -16.57 -6.11
N GLN A 371 8.73 -16.95 -5.48
CA GLN A 371 7.42 -17.13 -6.14
C GLN A 371 6.90 -15.82 -6.77
N CYS A 372 7.08 -14.69 -6.11
CA CYS A 372 6.64 -13.39 -6.64
C CYS A 372 7.65 -12.76 -7.61
N GLY A 373 8.77 -13.43 -7.93
CA GLY A 373 9.78 -12.94 -8.85
C GLY A 373 10.55 -11.72 -8.36
N ALA A 374 10.59 -11.48 -7.03
CA ALA A 374 11.34 -10.36 -6.46
C ALA A 374 12.86 -10.62 -6.43
N LEU A 375 13.23 -11.90 -6.38
CA LEU A 375 14.60 -12.42 -6.55
C LEU A 375 14.49 -13.77 -7.27
N GLU A 376 15.51 -14.14 -8.07
CA GLU A 376 15.53 -15.43 -8.76
C GLU A 376 15.60 -16.60 -7.75
N SER A 377 14.93 -17.73 -8.07
CA SER A 377 14.87 -18.89 -7.18
C SER A 377 16.26 -19.40 -6.79
N ALA A 378 17.20 -19.45 -7.73
CA ALA A 378 18.57 -19.90 -7.48
C ALA A 378 19.29 -19.07 -6.41
N HIS A 379 19.07 -17.75 -6.38
CA HIS A 379 19.63 -16.85 -5.35
C HIS A 379 18.95 -17.07 -4.00
N CYS A 380 17.62 -17.26 -3.98
CA CYS A 380 16.90 -17.58 -2.76
C CYS A 380 17.33 -18.91 -2.14
N ASP A 381 17.51 -19.95 -2.95
CA ASP A 381 17.98 -21.28 -2.50
C ASP A 381 19.39 -21.19 -1.90
N ARG A 382 20.30 -20.47 -2.57
CA ARG A 382 21.66 -20.23 -2.08
C ARG A 382 21.68 -19.48 -0.75
N LEU A 383 20.88 -18.42 -0.62
CA LEU A 383 20.76 -17.67 0.64
C LEU A 383 20.20 -18.55 1.76
N LEU A 384 19.25 -19.43 1.45
CA LEU A 384 18.67 -20.35 2.42
C LEU A 384 19.69 -21.38 2.91
N ASP A 385 20.49 -21.95 2.03
CA ASP A 385 21.52 -22.93 2.38
C ASP A 385 22.62 -22.30 3.23
N ALA A 386 23.11 -21.11 2.85
CA ALA A 386 24.06 -20.35 3.66
C ALA A 386 23.49 -19.98 5.03
N TYR A 387 22.21 -19.55 5.08
CA TYR A 387 21.51 -19.23 6.32
C TYR A 387 21.46 -20.44 7.26
N ARG A 388 21.06 -21.61 6.74
CA ARG A 388 21.00 -22.86 7.51
C ARG A 388 22.35 -23.24 8.11
N PHE A 389 23.39 -23.14 7.30
CA PHE A 389 24.76 -23.41 7.76
C PHE A 389 25.19 -22.45 8.87
N LEU A 390 25.09 -21.15 8.64
CA LEU A 390 25.48 -20.12 9.61
C LEU A 390 24.70 -20.24 10.92
N ARG A 391 23.39 -20.54 10.84
CA ARG A 391 22.54 -20.73 12.02
C ARG A 391 22.87 -21.99 12.79
N ARG A 392 23.24 -23.09 12.09
CA ARG A 392 23.76 -24.30 12.75
C ARG A 392 25.07 -24.04 13.47
N VAL A 393 25.99 -23.32 12.84
CA VAL A 393 27.24 -22.88 13.50
C VAL A 393 26.93 -22.06 14.77
N GLU A 394 26.05 -21.04 14.67
CA GLU A 394 25.63 -20.24 15.80
C GLU A 394 25.02 -21.07 16.92
N ASN A 395 24.16 -22.04 16.60
CA ASN A 395 23.48 -22.85 17.60
C ASN A 395 24.44 -23.78 18.35
N ILE A 396 25.33 -24.49 17.65
CA ILE A 396 26.35 -25.34 18.25
C ILE A 396 27.31 -24.54 19.15
N LEU A 397 27.73 -23.35 18.72
CA LEU A 397 28.55 -22.46 19.55
C LEU A 397 27.87 -22.13 20.90
N GLN A 398 26.54 -21.98 20.89
CA GLN A 398 25.75 -21.72 22.09
C GLN A 398 25.52 -22.98 22.95
N GLU A 399 25.43 -24.15 22.31
CA GLU A 399 25.27 -25.44 22.99
C GLU A 399 26.51 -25.90 23.77
N ILE A 400 27.70 -25.37 23.47
CA ILE A 400 28.90 -25.67 24.23
C ILE A 400 28.74 -25.33 25.71
N GLY A 401 28.19 -24.17 26.05
CA GLY A 401 28.14 -23.73 27.45
C GLY A 401 26.90 -22.89 27.81
N ASP A 402 25.80 -22.95 27.07
CA ASP A 402 24.58 -22.11 27.20
C ASP A 402 24.93 -20.62 27.28
N GLN A 403 25.82 -20.15 26.41
CA GLN A 403 26.29 -18.77 26.33
C GLN A 403 25.86 -18.12 25.01
N GLN A 404 25.41 -16.88 25.14
CA GLN A 404 25.07 -16.07 23.95
C GLN A 404 26.33 -15.61 23.25
N THR A 405 26.78 -16.38 22.27
CA THR A 405 27.95 -16.05 21.47
C THR A 405 27.65 -16.24 19.98
N GLN A 406 28.26 -15.41 19.14
CA GLN A 406 28.25 -15.49 17.69
C GLN A 406 29.67 -15.31 17.13
N THR A 407 30.68 -15.27 18.04
CA THR A 407 32.08 -15.14 17.67
C THR A 407 32.75 -16.51 17.68
N LEU A 408 33.51 -16.80 16.66
CA LEU A 408 34.27 -18.05 16.57
C LEU A 408 35.22 -18.19 17.75
N PRO A 409 35.39 -19.43 18.28
CA PRO A 409 36.22 -19.68 19.45
C PRO A 409 37.68 -19.49 19.19
N THR A 410 38.38 -18.94 20.14
CA THR A 410 39.87 -18.81 20.11
C THR A 410 40.56 -19.99 20.77
N GLU A 411 39.89 -20.66 21.71
CA GLU A 411 40.40 -21.83 22.39
C GLU A 411 40.41 -23.07 21.50
N GLU A 412 41.49 -23.81 21.49
CA GLU A 412 41.61 -25.02 20.68
C GLU A 412 40.57 -26.10 20.99
N ARG A 413 40.23 -26.25 22.26
CA ARG A 413 39.21 -27.19 22.70
C ARG A 413 37.86 -26.91 22.06
N ASP A 414 37.40 -25.67 22.07
CA ASP A 414 36.09 -25.30 21.56
C ASP A 414 36.07 -25.27 20.01
N ARG A 415 37.24 -25.00 19.37
CA ARG A 415 37.41 -25.24 17.92
C ARG A 415 37.22 -26.72 17.56
N GLN A 416 37.80 -27.60 18.32
CA GLN A 416 37.69 -29.04 18.12
C GLN A 416 36.24 -29.54 18.34
N ARG A 417 35.52 -28.99 19.33
CA ARG A 417 34.09 -29.26 19.58
C ARG A 417 33.26 -28.87 18.36
N LEU A 418 33.47 -27.67 17.85
CA LEU A 418 32.71 -27.12 16.73
C LEU A 418 32.93 -27.95 15.44
N ILE A 419 34.20 -28.24 15.07
CA ILE A 419 34.46 -29.06 13.86
C ILE A 419 33.96 -30.50 14.00
N ALA A 420 34.07 -31.10 15.18
CA ALA A 420 33.55 -32.45 15.44
C ALA A 420 32.02 -32.52 15.32
N ALA A 421 31.28 -31.54 15.87
CA ALA A 421 29.84 -31.49 15.77
C ALA A 421 29.33 -31.17 14.33
N LEU A 422 30.10 -30.37 13.56
CA LEU A 422 29.76 -30.04 12.19
C LEU A 422 30.23 -31.08 11.16
N GLY A 423 31.19 -31.93 11.51
CA GLY A 423 31.71 -32.99 10.66
C GLY A 423 32.83 -32.52 9.71
N PHE A 424 33.59 -31.47 10.05
CA PHE A 424 34.75 -31.04 9.29
C PHE A 424 36.03 -31.79 9.71
N ALA A 425 36.91 -32.01 8.75
CA ALA A 425 38.16 -32.73 8.98
C ALA A 425 39.15 -31.95 9.88
N ASP A 426 39.19 -30.63 9.69
CA ASP A 426 40.05 -29.73 10.47
C ASP A 426 39.50 -28.31 10.45
N TRP A 427 40.12 -27.40 11.23
CA TRP A 427 39.72 -26.00 11.34
C TRP A 427 39.92 -25.24 10.02
N GLY A 428 40.95 -25.58 9.23
CA GLY A 428 41.18 -24.91 7.93
C GLY A 428 40.07 -25.22 6.93
N ALA A 429 39.62 -26.48 6.84
CA ALA A 429 38.52 -26.88 5.99
C ALA A 429 37.18 -26.20 6.41
N PHE A 430 36.96 -26.08 7.71
CA PHE A 430 35.77 -25.34 8.24
C PHE A 430 35.85 -23.85 7.86
N MET A 431 36.99 -23.18 8.07
CA MET A 431 37.15 -21.76 7.76
C MET A 431 36.99 -21.48 6.26
N ALA A 432 37.58 -22.33 5.41
CA ALA A 432 37.46 -22.17 3.96
C ALA A 432 35.99 -22.24 3.49
N TYR A 433 35.22 -23.19 4.04
CA TYR A 433 33.79 -23.32 3.73
C TYR A 433 32.96 -22.14 4.28
N LEU A 434 33.24 -21.71 5.53
CA LEU A 434 32.58 -20.57 6.14
C LEU A 434 32.82 -19.27 5.34
N ASP A 435 34.07 -19.03 4.92
CA ASP A 435 34.45 -17.83 4.15
C ASP A 435 33.77 -17.84 2.77
N GLU A 436 33.67 -19.03 2.12
CA GLU A 436 32.94 -19.17 0.84
C GLU A 436 31.44 -18.83 0.98
N GLU A 437 30.78 -19.38 1.98
CA GLU A 437 29.35 -19.12 2.23
C GLU A 437 29.09 -17.65 2.60
N MET A 438 29.94 -17.07 3.47
CA MET A 438 29.82 -15.66 3.82
C MET A 438 30.09 -14.72 2.64
N ALA A 439 31.09 -15.03 1.80
CA ALA A 439 31.37 -14.25 0.58
C ALA A 439 30.18 -14.29 -0.40
N ALA A 440 29.53 -15.46 -0.55
CA ALA A 440 28.37 -15.60 -1.40
C ALA A 440 27.18 -14.76 -0.90
N VAL A 441 26.87 -14.81 0.39
CA VAL A 441 25.81 -13.97 1.01
C VAL A 441 26.11 -12.48 0.82
N HIS A 442 27.38 -12.06 1.03
CA HIS A 442 27.76 -10.67 0.88
C HIS A 442 27.60 -10.16 -0.55
N GLN A 443 27.92 -10.99 -1.55
CA GLN A 443 27.71 -10.67 -2.96
C GLN A 443 26.22 -10.45 -3.27
N GLU A 444 25.34 -11.35 -2.80
CA GLU A 444 23.90 -11.21 -2.97
C GLU A 444 23.37 -9.96 -2.25
N PHE A 445 23.85 -9.69 -1.05
CA PHE A 445 23.48 -8.51 -0.30
C PHE A 445 23.89 -7.21 -1.03
N ALA A 446 25.11 -7.15 -1.57
CA ALA A 446 25.58 -6.03 -2.37
C ALA A 446 24.73 -5.83 -3.65
N ALA A 447 24.29 -6.91 -4.29
CA ALA A 447 23.41 -6.86 -5.45
C ALA A 447 22.01 -6.28 -5.12
N VAL A 448 21.42 -6.65 -3.97
CA VAL A 448 20.07 -6.20 -3.57
C VAL A 448 20.08 -4.79 -2.97
N VAL A 449 21.04 -4.49 -2.09
CA VAL A 449 21.11 -3.19 -1.38
C VAL A 449 21.82 -2.13 -2.21
N GLY A 450 22.61 -2.56 -3.21
CA GLY A 450 23.48 -1.73 -4.05
C GLY A 450 24.72 -1.27 -3.28
N GLU A 451 25.85 -1.21 -3.96
CA GLU A 451 27.00 -0.42 -3.50
C GLU A 451 26.61 1.06 -3.44
N GLU A 452 27.31 1.88 -2.66
CA GLU A 452 27.24 3.33 -2.83
C GLU A 452 27.40 3.60 -4.32
N LYS A 453 26.31 4.06 -4.95
CA LYS A 453 26.36 4.40 -6.37
C LYS A 453 27.42 5.50 -6.50
N GLU A 454 28.58 5.17 -7.02
CA GLU A 454 29.35 6.14 -7.77
C GLU A 454 28.42 6.76 -8.80
N ALA A 455 28.54 8.06 -9.05
CA ALA A 455 27.71 8.76 -10.04
C ALA A 455 27.66 7.90 -11.31
N PRO A 456 26.45 7.66 -11.89
CA PRO A 456 26.36 6.79 -13.05
C PRO A 456 27.45 7.17 -14.06
N ALA A 457 28.25 6.20 -14.45
CA ALA A 457 29.42 6.42 -15.32
C ALA A 457 29.09 7.06 -16.69
N HIS A 458 27.80 7.25 -16.98
CA HIS A 458 27.26 7.90 -18.18
C HIS A 458 26.79 9.34 -17.96
N LEU A 459 26.81 9.87 -16.72
CA LEU A 459 26.58 11.29 -16.48
C LEU A 459 27.89 12.04 -16.78
N GLU A 460 27.86 12.87 -17.81
CA GLU A 460 28.95 13.78 -18.10
C GLU A 460 29.19 14.70 -16.88
N GLN A 461 30.45 14.91 -16.54
CA GLN A 461 30.85 15.77 -15.42
C GLN A 461 30.21 17.17 -15.49
N LEU A 462 29.89 17.61 -16.68
CA LEU A 462 29.20 18.86 -16.94
C LEU A 462 27.89 19.04 -16.18
N TRP A 463 27.01 18.03 -16.18
CA TRP A 463 25.69 18.12 -15.53
C TRP A 463 25.79 18.16 -14.01
N LEU A 464 26.81 17.46 -13.48
CA LEU A 464 27.16 17.50 -12.06
C LEU A 464 27.67 18.90 -11.67
N ASP A 465 28.53 19.49 -12.49
CA ASP A 465 29.10 20.83 -12.25
C ASP A 465 28.03 21.93 -12.39
N LEU A 466 27.14 21.84 -13.39
CA LEU A 466 26.02 22.75 -13.54
C LEU A 466 25.11 22.80 -12.32
N TRP A 467 24.89 21.67 -11.63
CA TRP A 467 24.09 21.64 -10.42
C TRP A 467 24.87 22.02 -9.17
N ARG A 468 26.05 21.41 -8.95
CA ARG A 468 26.79 21.49 -7.68
C ARG A 468 27.63 22.76 -7.53
N THR A 469 28.11 23.32 -8.64
CA THR A 469 28.99 24.49 -8.61
C THR A 469 28.17 25.78 -8.59
N GLU A 470 28.61 26.77 -7.82
CA GLU A 470 28.07 28.13 -7.88
C GLU A 470 28.69 28.87 -9.05
N LEU A 471 28.07 28.73 -10.22
CA LEU A 471 28.44 29.48 -11.43
C LEU A 471 27.66 30.78 -11.48
N ASP A 472 28.28 31.82 -12.03
CA ASP A 472 27.55 33.06 -12.34
C ASP A 472 26.63 32.87 -13.58
N ALA A 473 25.69 33.79 -13.79
CA ALA A 473 24.72 33.69 -14.88
C ALA A 473 25.39 33.64 -16.27
N ALA A 474 26.48 34.38 -16.47
CA ALA A 474 27.18 34.43 -17.77
C ALA A 474 27.96 33.12 -18.07
N GLU A 475 28.58 32.53 -17.04
CA GLU A 475 29.26 31.25 -17.16
C GLU A 475 28.26 30.08 -17.42
N LEU A 476 27.15 30.10 -16.71
CA LEU A 476 26.08 29.12 -16.86
C LEU A 476 25.44 29.20 -18.26
N GLU A 477 25.11 30.37 -18.72
CA GLU A 477 24.54 30.60 -20.06
C GLU A 477 25.52 30.19 -21.17
N LYS A 478 26.82 30.47 -21.02
CA LYS A 478 27.85 30.04 -21.96
C LYS A 478 27.95 28.52 -22.06
N LEU A 479 27.88 27.78 -20.91
CA LEU A 479 27.90 26.32 -20.88
C LEU A 479 26.66 25.73 -21.55
N LEU A 480 25.46 26.26 -21.26
CA LEU A 480 24.21 25.83 -21.88
C LEU A 480 24.20 26.10 -23.40
N THR A 481 24.76 27.22 -23.83
CA THR A 481 24.91 27.58 -25.28
C THR A 481 25.84 26.58 -25.97
N ALA A 482 26.93 26.20 -25.32
CA ALA A 482 27.89 25.23 -25.88
C ALA A 482 27.27 23.81 -26.07
N GLN A 483 26.22 23.50 -25.32
CA GLN A 483 25.44 22.26 -25.45
C GLN A 483 24.31 22.36 -26.50
N GLY A 484 24.17 23.49 -27.20
CA GLY A 484 23.13 23.69 -28.21
C GLY A 484 21.72 23.82 -27.65
N VAL A 485 21.56 24.24 -26.38
CA VAL A 485 20.27 24.38 -25.72
C VAL A 485 19.45 25.47 -26.39
N ALA A 486 18.18 25.23 -26.66
CA ALA A 486 17.25 26.27 -27.11
C ALA A 486 16.99 27.23 -25.95
N GLU A 487 17.09 28.53 -26.22
CA GLU A 487 16.87 29.65 -25.26
C GLU A 487 17.72 29.50 -23.97
N PRO A 488 19.06 29.46 -24.03
CA PRO A 488 19.94 29.16 -22.90
C PRO A 488 19.80 30.20 -21.76
N ALA A 489 19.55 31.49 -22.09
CA ALA A 489 19.33 32.55 -21.10
C ALA A 489 18.06 32.30 -20.24
N THR A 490 16.98 31.82 -20.85
CA THR A 490 15.72 31.54 -20.18
C THR A 490 15.88 30.34 -19.22
N LEU A 491 16.53 29.29 -19.68
CA LEU A 491 16.80 28.10 -18.83
C LEU A 491 17.78 28.45 -17.69
N CYS A 492 18.82 29.25 -17.96
CA CYS A 492 19.73 29.79 -16.95
C CYS A 492 18.99 30.52 -15.84
N ALA A 493 18.11 31.46 -16.20
CA ALA A 493 17.30 32.21 -15.23
C ALA A 493 16.38 31.31 -14.40
N ALA A 494 15.78 30.27 -15.01
CA ALA A 494 14.94 29.31 -14.32
C ALA A 494 15.75 28.42 -13.32
N LEU A 495 16.93 27.95 -13.72
CA LEU A 495 17.82 27.16 -12.87
C LEU A 495 18.33 27.96 -11.67
N LEU A 496 18.75 29.21 -11.88
CA LEU A 496 19.18 30.07 -10.79
C LEU A 496 18.05 30.37 -9.80
N ARG A 497 16.84 30.65 -10.28
CA ARG A 497 15.64 30.80 -9.42
C ARG A 497 15.38 29.56 -8.58
N PHE A 498 15.46 28.38 -9.18
CA PHE A 498 15.24 27.12 -8.46
C PHE A 498 16.34 26.88 -7.41
N LYS A 499 17.63 27.14 -7.73
CA LYS A 499 18.73 27.05 -6.76
C LYS A 499 18.54 28.02 -5.57
N GLU A 500 18.06 29.22 -5.80
CA GLU A 500 17.74 30.18 -4.74
C GLU A 500 16.58 29.67 -3.86
N GLU A 501 15.52 29.15 -4.46
CA GLU A 501 14.38 28.61 -3.73
C GLU A 501 14.78 27.39 -2.90
N TYR A 502 15.58 26.49 -3.45
CA TYR A 502 16.19 25.37 -2.74
C TYR A 502 17.02 25.80 -1.52
N LYS A 503 17.81 26.86 -1.65
CA LYS A 503 18.60 27.41 -0.53
C LYS A 503 17.73 28.02 0.57
N ARG A 504 16.60 28.64 0.22
CA ARG A 504 15.67 29.27 1.17
C ARG A 504 14.80 28.28 1.94
N ARG A 505 14.46 27.14 1.35
CA ARG A 505 13.60 26.15 1.96
C ARG A 505 14.40 25.14 2.79
N GLN A 506 13.81 24.68 3.91
CA GLN A 506 14.40 23.64 4.73
C GLN A 506 14.14 22.27 4.09
N VAL A 507 15.01 21.86 3.18
CA VAL A 507 15.03 20.48 2.66
C VAL A 507 15.81 19.61 3.66
N GLY A 508 15.22 18.53 4.12
CA GLY A 508 15.89 17.59 5.04
C GLY A 508 17.15 16.95 4.42
N PRO A 509 18.07 16.42 5.23
CA PRO A 509 19.33 15.85 4.73
C PRO A 509 19.14 14.81 3.61
N GLN A 510 18.17 13.93 3.76
CA GLN A 510 17.84 12.89 2.76
C GLN A 510 17.31 13.50 1.45
N GLY A 511 16.47 14.51 1.55
CA GLY A 511 15.97 15.22 0.38
C GLY A 511 17.08 15.94 -0.38
N ARG A 512 18.09 16.48 0.32
CA ARG A 512 19.28 17.11 -0.33
C ARG A 512 20.09 16.09 -1.10
N ILE A 513 20.40 14.95 -0.49
CA ILE A 513 21.10 13.85 -1.15
C ILE A 513 20.35 13.40 -2.40
N ALA A 514 19.03 13.20 -2.30
CA ALA A 514 18.20 12.80 -3.41
C ALA A 514 18.22 13.84 -4.56
N LEU A 515 18.14 15.13 -4.24
CA LEU A 515 18.21 16.23 -5.24
C LEU A 515 19.58 16.30 -5.90
N ASP A 516 20.66 16.09 -5.16
CA ASP A 516 22.03 16.10 -5.73
C ASP A 516 22.27 14.96 -6.75
N TRP A 517 21.49 13.87 -6.64
CA TRP A 517 21.45 12.79 -7.63
C TRP A 517 20.45 13.02 -8.75
N LEU A 518 19.28 13.55 -8.43
CA LEU A 518 18.18 13.75 -9.35
C LEU A 518 18.47 14.87 -10.37
N MET A 519 19.00 16.01 -9.90
CA MET A 519 19.10 17.23 -10.70
C MET A 519 20.02 17.13 -11.92
N PRO A 520 21.20 16.49 -11.85
CA PRO A 520 22.02 16.31 -13.04
C PRO A 520 21.34 15.50 -14.15
N GLU A 521 20.66 14.42 -13.79
CA GLU A 521 19.90 13.60 -14.76
C GLU A 521 18.68 14.35 -15.29
N LEU A 522 17.97 15.09 -14.43
CA LEU A 522 16.86 15.95 -14.85
C LEU A 522 17.33 16.99 -15.87
N LEU A 523 18.44 17.71 -15.62
CA LEU A 523 18.98 18.71 -16.53
C LEU A 523 19.32 18.08 -17.88
N ARG A 524 19.97 16.91 -17.88
CA ARG A 524 20.28 16.15 -19.09
C ARG A 524 19.04 15.82 -19.92
N LEU A 525 17.95 15.39 -19.26
CA LEU A 525 16.68 15.07 -19.93
C LEU A 525 15.95 16.31 -20.45
N VAL A 526 15.94 17.37 -19.67
CA VAL A 526 15.24 18.63 -19.99
C VAL A 526 15.86 19.31 -21.22
N VAL A 527 17.18 19.32 -21.32
CA VAL A 527 17.91 19.95 -22.44
C VAL A 527 17.59 19.30 -23.79
N ALA A 528 17.15 18.04 -23.80
CA ALA A 528 16.73 17.34 -25.01
C ALA A 528 15.34 17.74 -25.52
N SER A 529 14.58 18.57 -24.78
CA SER A 529 13.26 19.07 -25.18
C SER A 529 13.37 20.26 -26.14
N GLU A 530 12.32 20.48 -26.95
CA GLU A 530 12.18 21.66 -27.80
C GLU A 530 11.98 22.97 -26.98
N GLN A 531 11.44 22.86 -25.75
CA GLN A 531 11.17 23.98 -24.84
C GLN A 531 11.77 23.75 -23.45
N PRO A 532 13.09 23.68 -23.32
CA PRO A 532 13.75 23.22 -22.09
C PRO A 532 13.45 24.09 -20.87
N ALA A 533 13.40 25.40 -21.03
CA ALA A 533 13.11 26.32 -19.92
C ALA A 533 11.70 26.10 -19.35
N ARG A 534 10.71 25.96 -20.21
CA ARG A 534 9.31 25.72 -19.83
C ARG A 534 9.13 24.35 -19.16
N LEU A 535 9.75 23.33 -19.72
CA LEU A 535 9.73 21.99 -19.14
C LEU A 535 10.39 21.98 -17.75
N PHE A 536 11.55 22.64 -17.62
CA PHE A 536 12.26 22.76 -16.36
C PHE A 536 11.41 23.43 -15.29
N GLU A 537 10.74 24.55 -15.62
CA GLU A 537 9.85 25.26 -14.68
C GLU A 537 8.70 24.37 -14.20
N ARG A 538 8.06 23.60 -15.09
CA ARG A 538 6.98 22.66 -14.75
C ARG A 538 7.43 21.58 -13.79
N VAL A 539 8.59 20.98 -14.05
CA VAL A 539 9.13 19.92 -13.16
C VAL A 539 9.59 20.52 -11.82
N CYS A 540 10.18 21.72 -11.84
CA CYS A 540 10.61 22.40 -10.62
C CYS A 540 9.43 22.80 -9.73
N GLU A 541 8.27 23.13 -10.29
CA GLU A 541 7.06 23.38 -9.50
C GLU A 541 6.66 22.14 -8.70
N LEU A 542 6.67 20.95 -9.32
CA LEU A 542 6.45 19.69 -8.63
C LEU A 542 7.50 19.47 -7.54
N LEU A 543 8.81 19.56 -7.88
CA LEU A 543 9.89 19.32 -6.93
C LEU A 543 9.78 20.24 -5.70
N THR A 544 9.42 21.50 -5.93
CA THR A 544 9.23 22.50 -4.87
C THR A 544 8.12 22.10 -3.90
N ARG A 545 7.03 21.50 -4.40
CA ARG A 545 5.90 21.03 -3.57
C ARG A 545 6.23 19.77 -2.76
N ILE A 546 7.23 18.98 -3.20
CA ILE A 546 7.64 17.76 -2.52
C ILE A 546 8.95 17.91 -1.71
N PHE A 547 9.53 19.12 -1.60
CA PHE A 547 10.78 19.33 -0.84
C PHE A 547 10.75 18.82 0.59
N THR A 548 9.61 18.90 1.26
CA THR A 548 9.43 18.38 2.63
C THR A 548 9.14 16.87 2.69
N ARG A 549 8.95 16.23 1.54
CA ARG A 549 8.58 14.82 1.40
C ARG A 549 9.70 14.04 0.72
N SER A 550 10.79 13.81 1.46
CA SER A 550 12.03 13.19 0.94
C SER A 550 11.80 11.86 0.22
N ALA A 551 10.76 11.10 0.59
CA ALA A 551 10.42 9.82 -0.04
C ALA A 551 10.12 9.97 -1.55
N TYR A 552 9.43 11.01 -1.98
CA TYR A 552 9.15 11.24 -3.40
C TYR A 552 10.39 11.71 -4.18
N LEU A 553 11.27 12.51 -3.54
CA LEU A 553 12.55 12.88 -4.13
C LEU A 553 13.44 11.66 -4.33
N GLN A 554 13.49 10.77 -3.34
CA GLN A 554 14.21 9.49 -3.42
C GLN A 554 13.63 8.57 -4.50
N LEU A 555 12.29 8.46 -4.59
CA LEU A 555 11.63 7.71 -5.64
C LEU A 555 12.13 8.11 -7.04
N LEU A 556 12.15 9.41 -7.32
CA LEU A 556 12.61 9.91 -8.62
C LEU A 556 14.12 9.75 -8.82
N ALA A 557 14.94 9.94 -7.78
CA ALA A 557 16.40 9.79 -7.85
C ALA A 557 16.83 8.31 -8.05
N GLU A 558 16.12 7.37 -7.44
CA GLU A 558 16.42 5.95 -7.50
C GLU A 558 15.85 5.24 -8.74
N ASN A 559 14.83 5.85 -9.39
CA ASN A 559 14.14 5.28 -10.53
C ASN A 559 14.27 6.16 -11.79
N PRO A 560 15.38 6.04 -12.54
CA PRO A 560 15.57 6.80 -13.79
C PRO A 560 14.45 6.56 -14.81
N GLY A 561 13.78 5.41 -14.76
CA GLY A 561 12.59 5.10 -15.55
C GLY A 561 11.42 6.04 -15.21
N ALA A 562 11.09 6.17 -13.93
CA ALA A 562 10.04 7.07 -13.45
C ALA A 562 10.35 8.53 -13.77
N LEU A 563 11.62 8.96 -13.60
CA LEU A 563 12.05 10.30 -13.96
C LEU A 563 11.87 10.57 -15.46
N ARG A 564 12.24 9.64 -16.35
CA ARG A 564 12.00 9.78 -17.79
C ARG A 564 10.52 9.89 -18.13
N GLN A 565 9.65 9.09 -17.48
CA GLN A 565 8.20 9.20 -17.67
C GLN A 565 7.67 10.55 -17.17
N LEU A 566 8.13 11.02 -16.02
CA LEU A 566 7.78 12.34 -15.49
C LEU A 566 8.12 13.44 -16.51
N VAL A 567 9.37 13.49 -16.97
CA VAL A 567 9.84 14.49 -17.93
C VAL A 567 9.02 14.44 -19.21
N ARG A 568 8.80 13.25 -19.79
CA ARG A 568 8.01 13.05 -21.00
C ARG A 568 6.56 13.54 -20.84
N LEU A 569 5.92 13.24 -19.74
CA LEU A 569 4.53 13.64 -19.50
C LEU A 569 4.41 15.15 -19.23
N CYS A 570 5.36 15.72 -18.47
CA CYS A 570 5.40 17.17 -18.20
C CYS A 570 5.73 17.99 -19.46
N ASP A 571 6.54 17.44 -20.37
CA ASP A 571 6.83 18.07 -21.66
C ASP A 571 5.58 18.14 -22.54
N ALA A 572 4.88 17.02 -22.65
CA ALA A 572 3.70 16.88 -23.50
C ALA A 572 2.45 17.62 -22.96
N SER A 573 2.31 17.76 -21.63
CA SER A 573 1.08 18.31 -21.05
C SER A 573 1.32 19.12 -19.77
N HIS A 574 0.83 20.36 -19.77
CA HIS A 574 0.77 21.18 -18.57
C HIS A 574 -0.25 20.64 -17.56
N LEU A 575 -1.37 20.14 -18.02
CA LEU A 575 -2.40 19.53 -17.18
C LEU A 575 -1.82 18.39 -16.31
N VAL A 576 -0.96 17.55 -16.88
CA VAL A 576 -0.31 16.45 -16.14
C VAL A 576 0.70 17.02 -15.13
N SER A 577 1.51 18.01 -15.50
CA SER A 577 2.49 18.60 -14.58
C SER A 577 1.80 19.25 -13.38
N GLU A 578 0.69 19.96 -13.60
CA GLU A 578 -0.10 20.56 -12.52
C GLU A 578 -0.73 19.48 -11.62
N GLN A 579 -1.29 18.41 -12.21
CA GLN A 579 -1.86 17.30 -11.43
C GLN A 579 -0.83 16.59 -10.57
N LEU A 580 0.33 16.25 -11.13
CA LEU A 580 1.42 15.62 -10.37
C LEU A 580 1.95 16.53 -9.26
N ALA A 581 2.07 17.82 -9.53
CA ALA A 581 2.48 18.81 -8.54
C ALA A 581 1.44 18.95 -7.40
N ARG A 582 0.15 18.88 -7.74
CA ARG A 582 -0.95 18.99 -6.77
C ARG A 582 -1.17 17.73 -5.97
N TYR A 583 -0.98 16.55 -6.60
CA TYR A 583 -1.24 15.23 -6.02
C TYR A 583 0.00 14.33 -6.16
N PRO A 584 1.06 14.53 -5.36
CA PRO A 584 2.32 13.78 -5.49
C PRO A 584 2.20 12.26 -5.33
N ILE A 585 1.11 11.77 -4.73
CA ILE A 585 0.81 10.33 -4.64
C ILE A 585 0.74 9.66 -6.03
N LEU A 586 0.45 10.43 -7.08
CA LEU A 586 0.42 9.95 -8.47
C LEU A 586 1.80 9.59 -9.02
N LEU A 587 2.88 10.02 -8.38
CA LEU A 587 4.26 9.64 -8.77
C LEU A 587 4.48 8.12 -8.69
N ASP A 588 3.73 7.42 -7.85
CA ASP A 588 3.79 5.96 -7.76
C ASP A 588 3.37 5.27 -9.07
N GLU A 589 2.46 5.87 -9.84
CA GLU A 589 2.01 5.33 -11.13
C GLU A 589 3.12 5.37 -12.20
N LEU A 590 4.11 6.24 -12.07
CA LEU A 590 5.24 6.34 -13.00
C LEU A 590 6.22 5.17 -12.91
N LEU A 591 6.14 4.37 -11.84
CA LEU A 591 7.00 3.21 -11.61
C LEU A 591 6.63 2.02 -12.49
N ASP A 592 5.38 1.95 -12.94
CA ASP A 592 4.88 0.86 -13.76
C ASP A 592 4.36 1.37 -15.11
N PRO A 593 5.25 1.45 -16.13
CA PRO A 593 4.85 1.92 -17.46
C PRO A 593 3.78 1.07 -18.13
N GLN A 594 3.69 -0.24 -17.82
CA GLN A 594 2.67 -1.10 -18.40
C GLN A 594 1.27 -0.68 -17.96
N HIS A 595 1.07 -0.43 -16.66
CA HIS A 595 -0.20 0.05 -16.14
C HIS A 595 -0.47 1.53 -16.48
N LEU A 596 0.59 2.36 -16.54
CA LEU A 596 0.45 3.79 -16.83
C LEU A 596 -0.14 4.05 -18.22
N TYR A 597 0.30 3.32 -19.25
CA TYR A 597 -0.12 3.53 -20.65
C TYR A 597 -1.25 2.62 -21.12
N HIS A 598 -1.79 1.76 -20.25
CA HIS A 598 -2.93 0.89 -20.52
C HIS A 598 -4.07 1.23 -19.56
N PRO A 599 -5.00 2.10 -19.97
CA PRO A 599 -6.16 2.45 -19.16
C PRO A 599 -7.00 1.23 -18.80
N THR A 600 -7.68 1.30 -17.68
CA THR A 600 -8.63 0.28 -17.25
C THR A 600 -9.66 0.02 -18.35
N PRO A 601 -9.95 -1.23 -18.74
CA PRO A 601 -11.02 -1.56 -19.68
C PRO A 601 -12.35 -0.94 -19.25
N LEU A 602 -13.18 -0.51 -20.23
CA LEU A 602 -14.40 0.27 -19.95
C LEU A 602 -15.36 -0.43 -18.98
N ASP A 603 -15.51 -1.75 -19.10
CA ASP A 603 -16.36 -2.59 -18.26
C ASP A 603 -15.78 -2.84 -16.85
N GLN A 604 -14.52 -2.52 -16.62
CA GLN A 604 -13.81 -2.78 -15.36
C GLN A 604 -13.77 -1.58 -14.40
N TYR A 605 -14.20 -0.38 -14.81
CA TYR A 605 -14.20 0.79 -13.92
C TYR A 605 -15.06 0.57 -12.66
N LYS A 606 -16.29 0.08 -12.82
CA LYS A 606 -17.19 -0.18 -11.69
C LYS A 606 -16.68 -1.29 -10.75
N PRO A 607 -16.29 -2.49 -11.25
CA PRO A 607 -15.71 -3.53 -10.40
C PRO A 607 -14.45 -3.09 -9.64
N GLN A 608 -13.52 -2.41 -10.33
CA GLN A 608 -12.28 -1.94 -9.70
C GLN A 608 -12.54 -0.87 -8.63
N LEU A 609 -13.46 0.07 -8.89
CA LEU A 609 -13.84 1.08 -7.91
C LEU A 609 -14.43 0.43 -6.66
N ARG A 610 -15.38 -0.50 -6.82
CA ARG A 610 -15.96 -1.26 -5.70
C ARG A 610 -14.89 -2.02 -4.92
N GLN A 611 -14.00 -2.75 -5.61
CA GLN A 611 -12.90 -3.46 -4.96
C GLN A 611 -11.96 -2.52 -4.20
N PHE A 612 -11.74 -1.32 -4.71
CA PHE A 612 -10.92 -0.31 -4.07
C PHE A 612 -11.55 0.18 -2.76
N LEU A 613 -12.87 0.39 -2.76
CA LEU A 613 -13.63 0.89 -1.60
C LEU A 613 -13.91 -0.18 -0.53
N LEU A 614 -14.02 -1.47 -0.90
CA LEU A 614 -14.23 -2.58 0.05
C LEU A 614 -13.22 -2.67 1.20
N ARG A 615 -12.10 -1.96 1.07
CA ARG A 615 -11.02 -1.96 2.07
C ARG A 615 -11.18 -0.86 3.12
N ILE A 616 -12.20 -0.02 2.97
CA ILE A 616 -12.47 1.14 3.83
C ILE A 616 -13.82 0.90 4.48
N PRO A 617 -13.95 1.03 5.82
CA PRO A 617 -15.23 0.89 6.50
C PRO A 617 -16.30 1.80 5.89
N GLU A 618 -17.52 1.31 5.74
CA GLU A 618 -18.64 2.08 5.16
C GLU A 618 -19.01 3.30 6.03
N GLU A 619 -18.78 3.22 7.33
CA GLU A 619 -19.04 4.29 8.30
C GLU A 619 -18.02 5.44 8.18
N ASP A 620 -16.81 5.18 7.66
CA ASP A 620 -15.77 6.20 7.48
C ASP A 620 -15.98 6.98 6.18
N VAL A 621 -16.97 7.86 6.22
CA VAL A 621 -17.40 8.67 5.07
C VAL A 621 -16.26 9.56 4.55
N GLU A 622 -15.37 10.02 5.42
CA GLU A 622 -14.24 10.89 5.02
C GLU A 622 -13.21 10.09 4.21
N GLN A 623 -12.84 8.92 4.67
CA GLN A 623 -11.93 8.05 3.92
C GLN A 623 -12.58 7.52 2.62
N GLN A 624 -13.87 7.23 2.62
CA GLN A 624 -14.61 6.86 1.41
C GLN A 624 -14.57 7.99 0.37
N MET A 625 -14.84 9.23 0.78
CA MET A 625 -14.76 10.40 -0.12
C MET A 625 -13.34 10.63 -0.66
N GLU A 626 -12.32 10.49 0.17
CA GLU A 626 -10.93 10.62 -0.24
C GLU A 626 -10.54 9.53 -1.25
N ALA A 627 -10.94 8.30 -1.01
CA ALA A 627 -10.67 7.18 -1.91
C ALA A 627 -11.29 7.33 -3.29
N LEU A 628 -12.54 7.82 -3.38
CA LEU A 628 -13.18 8.13 -4.66
C LEU A 628 -12.35 9.12 -5.49
N ARG A 629 -11.79 10.15 -4.84
CA ARG A 629 -10.96 11.16 -5.50
C ARG A 629 -9.62 10.61 -5.92
N GLN A 630 -8.97 9.84 -5.06
CA GLN A 630 -7.71 9.16 -5.41
C GLN A 630 -7.90 8.21 -6.59
N PHE A 631 -8.96 7.41 -6.59
CA PHE A 631 -9.29 6.54 -7.72
C PHE A 631 -9.46 7.34 -9.01
N LYS A 632 -10.24 8.43 -8.98
CA LYS A 632 -10.41 9.32 -10.14
C LYS A 632 -9.07 9.85 -10.64
N GLN A 633 -8.21 10.37 -9.75
CA GLN A 633 -6.92 10.96 -10.15
C GLN A 633 -6.00 9.94 -10.80
N VAL A 634 -5.92 8.73 -10.26
CA VAL A 634 -5.11 7.63 -10.83
C VAL A 634 -5.62 7.25 -12.21
N GLN A 635 -6.94 7.04 -12.38
CA GLN A 635 -7.51 6.68 -13.67
C GLN A 635 -7.35 7.80 -14.70
N LEU A 636 -7.53 9.05 -14.28
CA LEU A 636 -7.34 10.21 -15.14
C LEU A 636 -5.89 10.29 -15.64
N LEU A 637 -4.90 10.10 -14.77
CA LEU A 637 -3.48 10.08 -15.17
C LEU A 637 -3.20 8.99 -16.20
N ARG A 638 -3.72 7.78 -16.03
CA ARG A 638 -3.57 6.67 -16.99
C ARG A 638 -4.19 6.99 -18.35
N ILE A 639 -5.39 7.58 -18.36
CA ILE A 639 -6.07 7.97 -19.58
C ILE A 639 -5.24 9.03 -20.33
N VAL A 640 -4.78 10.07 -19.62
CA VAL A 640 -3.97 11.15 -20.21
C VAL A 640 -2.62 10.62 -20.70
N ALA A 641 -1.96 9.74 -19.94
CA ALA A 641 -0.68 9.15 -20.36
C ALA A 641 -0.83 8.32 -21.65
N ALA A 642 -1.89 7.51 -21.75
CA ALA A 642 -2.20 6.72 -22.94
C ALA A 642 -2.55 7.61 -24.15
N ASP A 643 -3.26 8.72 -23.93
CA ASP A 643 -3.57 9.73 -24.93
C ASP A 643 -2.29 10.40 -25.48
N ILE A 644 -1.44 10.92 -24.59
CA ILE A 644 -0.13 11.51 -24.94
C ILE A 644 0.76 10.53 -25.70
N ALA A 645 0.71 9.24 -25.34
CA ALA A 645 1.46 8.20 -26.02
C ALA A 645 0.89 7.85 -27.41
N GLY A 646 -0.29 8.37 -27.78
CA GLY A 646 -0.99 8.05 -29.01
C GLY A 646 -1.63 6.65 -29.02
N ALA A 647 -1.73 6.00 -27.85
CA ALA A 647 -2.34 4.69 -27.69
C ALA A 647 -3.88 4.74 -27.75
N LEU A 648 -4.48 5.89 -27.48
CA LEU A 648 -5.92 6.11 -27.50
C LEU A 648 -6.30 7.19 -28.52
N PRO A 649 -7.17 6.90 -29.51
CA PRO A 649 -7.83 7.94 -30.30
C PRO A 649 -8.75 8.80 -29.42
N LEU A 650 -8.98 10.07 -29.80
CA LEU A 650 -9.78 11.03 -29.05
C LEU A 650 -11.16 10.48 -28.61
N MET A 651 -11.87 9.78 -29.50
CA MET A 651 -13.18 9.23 -29.18
C MET A 651 -13.09 8.19 -28.06
N LYS A 652 -12.00 7.40 -28.01
CA LYS A 652 -11.74 6.44 -26.94
C LYS A 652 -11.37 7.12 -25.62
N VAL A 653 -10.63 8.25 -25.68
CA VAL A 653 -10.39 9.09 -24.51
C VAL A 653 -11.71 9.56 -23.91
N SER A 654 -12.63 10.06 -24.74
CA SER A 654 -13.96 10.49 -24.30
C SER A 654 -14.81 9.35 -23.74
N ASP A 655 -14.74 8.15 -24.35
CA ASP A 655 -15.37 6.95 -23.79
C ASP A 655 -14.86 6.66 -22.40
N HIS A 656 -13.54 6.59 -22.19
CA HIS A 656 -12.93 6.32 -20.88
C HIS A 656 -13.31 7.37 -19.82
N LEU A 657 -13.27 8.66 -20.17
CA LEU A 657 -13.65 9.73 -19.26
C LEU A 657 -15.13 9.65 -18.86
N THR A 658 -16.01 9.31 -19.83
CA THR A 658 -17.44 9.15 -19.60
C THR A 658 -17.74 7.95 -18.70
N TRP A 659 -17.17 6.77 -18.98
CA TRP A 659 -17.37 5.56 -18.16
C TRP A 659 -16.80 5.73 -16.75
N LEU A 660 -15.67 6.41 -16.60
CA LEU A 660 -15.13 6.77 -15.29
C LEU A 660 -16.10 7.64 -14.49
N ALA A 661 -16.66 8.68 -15.13
CA ALA A 661 -17.64 9.57 -14.50
C ALA A 661 -18.92 8.83 -14.12
N GLU A 662 -19.41 7.92 -14.96
CA GLU A 662 -20.57 7.09 -14.67
C GLU A 662 -20.32 6.13 -13.50
N ALA A 663 -19.16 5.45 -13.47
CA ALA A 663 -18.80 4.56 -12.38
C ALA A 663 -18.73 5.30 -11.02
N ILE A 664 -18.15 6.49 -11.04
CA ILE A 664 -18.08 7.35 -9.83
C ILE A 664 -19.47 7.85 -9.44
N THR A 665 -20.31 8.25 -10.42
CA THR A 665 -21.68 8.72 -10.13
C THR A 665 -22.51 7.62 -9.50
N GLU A 666 -22.47 6.41 -10.02
CA GLU A 666 -23.17 5.25 -9.44
C GLU A 666 -22.76 5.03 -7.99
N GLU A 667 -21.45 5.07 -7.71
CA GLU A 667 -20.95 4.83 -6.36
C GLU A 667 -21.31 5.96 -5.39
N VAL A 668 -21.25 7.22 -5.84
CA VAL A 668 -21.71 8.37 -5.05
C VAL A 668 -23.21 8.25 -4.70
N VAL A 669 -24.05 7.81 -5.66
CA VAL A 669 -25.46 7.56 -5.39
C VAL A 669 -25.64 6.42 -4.40
N ASN A 670 -24.86 5.33 -4.50
CA ASN A 670 -24.89 4.20 -3.58
C ASN A 670 -24.56 4.64 -2.14
N GLN A 671 -23.50 5.40 -1.96
CA GLN A 671 -23.10 5.91 -0.64
C GLN A 671 -24.12 6.90 -0.07
N ALA A 672 -24.63 7.82 -0.89
CA ALA A 672 -25.67 8.75 -0.46
C ALA A 672 -26.95 8.02 -0.06
N TRP A 673 -27.33 7.00 -0.83
CA TRP A 673 -28.50 6.16 -0.57
C TRP A 673 -28.35 5.40 0.76
N ALA A 674 -27.24 4.73 1.00
CA ALA A 674 -26.97 4.00 2.23
C ALA A 674 -27.11 4.91 3.47
N GLN A 675 -26.50 6.10 3.43
CA GLN A 675 -26.57 7.07 4.53
C GLN A 675 -27.99 7.62 4.76
N MET A 676 -28.74 7.82 3.69
CA MET A 676 -30.12 8.30 3.78
C MET A 676 -31.06 7.22 4.32
N SER A 677 -30.90 5.98 3.84
CA SER A 677 -31.70 4.82 4.25
C SER A 677 -31.46 4.46 5.71
N GLU A 678 -30.20 4.48 6.18
CA GLU A 678 -29.87 4.28 7.59
C GLU A 678 -30.55 5.30 8.50
N ARG A 679 -30.56 6.57 8.08
CA ARG A 679 -31.09 7.67 8.90
C ARG A 679 -32.61 7.79 8.89
N TYR A 680 -33.26 7.59 7.74
CA TYR A 680 -34.67 7.89 7.53
C TYR A 680 -35.50 6.66 7.14
N GLY A 681 -34.87 5.50 6.91
CA GLY A 681 -35.51 4.36 6.25
C GLY A 681 -35.69 4.57 4.76
N VAL A 682 -36.47 3.75 4.12
CA VAL A 682 -36.73 3.80 2.69
C VAL A 682 -38.23 4.11 2.40
N PRO A 683 -38.56 4.74 1.24
CA PRO A 683 -39.93 4.87 0.79
C PRO A 683 -40.61 3.49 0.65
N PRO A 684 -41.94 3.37 0.87
CA PRO A 684 -42.67 2.09 0.85
C PRO A 684 -42.55 1.33 -0.48
N GLU A 685 -42.48 2.05 -1.59
CA GLU A 685 -42.32 1.49 -2.93
C GLU A 685 -41.00 0.76 -3.06
N VAL A 686 -39.96 1.29 -2.43
CA VAL A 686 -38.60 0.65 -2.38
C VAL A 686 -38.66 -0.63 -1.55
N ALA A 687 -39.31 -0.58 -0.38
CA ALA A 687 -39.45 -1.75 0.47
C ALA A 687 -40.20 -2.91 -0.22
N LEU A 688 -41.14 -2.59 -1.12
CA LEU A 688 -41.91 -3.58 -1.87
C LEU A 688 -41.21 -4.12 -3.12
N SER A 689 -40.52 -3.26 -3.87
CA SER A 689 -39.93 -3.59 -5.17
C SER A 689 -38.45 -3.92 -5.10
N GLY A 690 -37.74 -3.48 -4.04
CA GLY A 690 -36.28 -3.50 -3.97
C GLY A 690 -35.58 -2.49 -4.90
N GLN A 691 -36.37 -1.72 -5.68
CA GLN A 691 -35.86 -0.68 -6.59
C GLN A 691 -35.87 0.67 -5.88
N ARG A 692 -34.86 1.50 -6.13
CA ARG A 692 -34.65 2.77 -5.41
C ARG A 692 -35.61 3.90 -5.82
N GLY A 693 -36.26 3.76 -6.93
CA GLY A 693 -37.16 4.78 -7.46
C GLY A 693 -36.44 6.09 -7.81
N PHE A 694 -35.18 6.04 -8.21
CA PHE A 694 -34.34 7.21 -8.46
C PHE A 694 -33.50 7.02 -9.73
N ALA A 695 -33.32 8.10 -10.50
CA ALA A 695 -32.47 8.11 -11.66
C ALA A 695 -31.64 9.39 -11.76
N VAL A 696 -30.44 9.25 -12.36
CA VAL A 696 -29.56 10.35 -12.74
C VAL A 696 -29.50 10.40 -14.26
N VAL A 697 -29.89 11.52 -14.82
CA VAL A 697 -29.85 11.79 -16.26
C VAL A 697 -28.70 12.76 -16.55
N ALA A 698 -27.80 12.33 -17.41
CA ALA A 698 -26.71 13.16 -17.91
C ALA A 698 -27.14 13.93 -19.15
N TYR A 699 -26.75 15.19 -19.20
CA TYR A 699 -26.92 16.09 -20.32
C TYR A 699 -25.57 16.50 -20.91
N GLY A 700 -25.59 17.37 -21.88
CA GLY A 700 -24.40 18.02 -22.44
C GLY A 700 -23.34 17.03 -22.94
N LYS A 701 -22.10 17.20 -22.51
CA LYS A 701 -20.99 16.33 -22.95
C LYS A 701 -21.06 14.93 -22.34
N LEU A 702 -21.48 14.81 -21.09
CA LEU A 702 -21.62 13.51 -20.44
C LEU A 702 -22.77 12.70 -21.09
N GLY A 703 -23.89 13.34 -21.33
CA GLY A 703 -25.01 12.72 -22.04
C GLY A 703 -24.66 12.29 -23.46
N GLY A 704 -23.87 13.09 -24.17
CA GLY A 704 -23.39 12.80 -25.54
C GLY A 704 -22.19 11.87 -25.64
N ILE A 705 -21.68 11.31 -24.53
CA ILE A 705 -20.47 10.44 -24.51
C ILE A 705 -19.22 11.18 -25.05
N GLU A 706 -19.10 12.45 -24.74
CA GLU A 706 -18.08 13.36 -25.29
C GLU A 706 -17.31 14.11 -24.19
N LEU A 707 -17.19 13.51 -23.02
CA LEU A 707 -16.53 14.13 -21.88
C LEU A 707 -15.06 14.42 -22.19
N GLY A 708 -14.57 15.57 -21.77
CA GLY A 708 -13.16 15.97 -21.89
C GLY A 708 -12.52 16.20 -20.52
N TYR A 709 -11.19 16.39 -20.51
CA TYR A 709 -10.47 16.70 -19.27
C TYR A 709 -11.02 18.00 -18.65
N GLY A 710 -11.26 17.96 -17.35
CA GLY A 710 -11.77 19.13 -16.60
C GLY A 710 -13.20 19.55 -16.97
N SER A 711 -14.00 18.69 -17.64
CA SER A 711 -15.41 18.94 -17.88
C SER A 711 -16.21 18.82 -16.58
N ASP A 712 -17.16 19.73 -16.40
CA ASP A 712 -18.29 19.63 -15.48
C ASP A 712 -19.28 18.55 -15.93
N LEU A 713 -20.10 18.07 -15.00
CA LEU A 713 -21.16 17.12 -15.27
C LEU A 713 -22.51 17.83 -15.21
N ASP A 714 -23.20 17.90 -16.36
CA ASP A 714 -24.58 18.38 -16.46
C ASP A 714 -25.52 17.25 -16.03
N LEU A 715 -26.14 17.37 -14.84
CA LEU A 715 -26.99 16.33 -14.28
C LEU A 715 -28.42 16.81 -13.98
N VAL A 716 -29.37 15.92 -14.17
CA VAL A 716 -30.77 16.09 -13.72
C VAL A 716 -31.19 14.85 -12.92
N PHE A 717 -31.79 15.06 -11.75
CA PHE A 717 -32.26 14.01 -10.87
C PHE A 717 -33.77 13.81 -11.01
N LEU A 718 -34.18 12.55 -11.16
CA LEU A 718 -35.57 12.16 -11.32
C LEU A 718 -35.94 11.09 -10.29
N HIS A 719 -37.21 11.09 -9.85
CA HIS A 719 -37.74 10.05 -8.98
C HIS A 719 -39.15 9.59 -9.39
N GLY A 720 -39.46 8.34 -9.02
CA GLY A 720 -40.76 7.72 -9.22
C GLY A 720 -41.60 7.55 -7.96
N GLY A 721 -41.18 8.14 -6.83
CA GLY A 721 -41.87 7.97 -5.54
C GLY A 721 -43.23 8.62 -5.46
N ASP A 722 -44.17 7.98 -4.75
CA ASP A 722 -45.49 8.54 -4.45
C ASP A 722 -45.33 9.76 -3.52
N PRO A 723 -45.87 10.93 -3.90
CA PRO A 723 -45.80 12.12 -3.08
C PRO A 723 -46.53 12.04 -1.73
N ASN A 724 -47.42 11.08 -1.54
CA ASN A 724 -48.20 10.90 -0.31
C ASN A 724 -47.66 9.80 0.61
N SER A 725 -46.54 9.20 0.28
CA SER A 725 -45.88 8.14 1.06
C SER A 725 -44.83 8.70 2.01
N TYR A 726 -44.54 7.95 3.09
CA TYR A 726 -43.53 8.26 4.09
C TYR A 726 -42.54 7.10 4.24
N THR A 727 -41.29 7.41 4.53
CA THR A 727 -40.25 6.41 4.78
C THR A 727 -40.52 5.61 6.06
N ASP A 728 -40.01 4.38 6.16
CA ASP A 728 -40.24 3.42 7.25
C ASP A 728 -39.24 3.49 8.41
N GLY A 729 -38.34 4.46 8.42
CA GLY A 729 -37.26 4.57 9.39
C GLY A 729 -37.67 5.16 10.75
N ARG A 730 -36.75 5.27 11.68
CA ARG A 730 -36.94 5.85 13.01
C ARG A 730 -37.34 7.34 12.99
N LYS A 731 -37.05 8.06 11.93
CA LYS A 731 -37.42 9.45 11.68
C LYS A 731 -38.12 9.57 10.32
N PRO A 732 -39.39 9.14 10.20
CA PRO A 732 -40.09 9.14 8.91
C PRO A 732 -40.12 10.54 8.30
N ILE A 733 -39.89 10.64 7.01
CA ILE A 733 -40.06 11.86 6.21
C ILE A 733 -40.88 11.51 4.96
N ASP A 734 -41.54 12.49 4.36
CA ASP A 734 -42.25 12.25 3.10
C ASP A 734 -41.25 11.91 1.97
N SER A 735 -41.70 11.13 1.00
CA SER A 735 -40.87 10.62 -0.09
C SER A 735 -40.24 11.74 -0.93
N ARG A 736 -40.93 12.87 -1.14
CA ARG A 736 -40.35 14.03 -1.85
C ARG A 736 -39.16 14.60 -1.07
N GLN A 737 -39.34 14.74 0.26
CA GLN A 737 -38.28 15.23 1.14
C GLN A 737 -37.08 14.25 1.20
N PHE A 738 -37.37 12.94 1.14
CA PHE A 738 -36.31 11.92 1.06
C PHE A 738 -35.48 12.10 -0.19
N TYR A 739 -36.08 12.14 -1.38
CA TYR A 739 -35.35 12.30 -2.65
C TYR A 739 -34.66 13.66 -2.76
N LEU A 740 -35.22 14.72 -2.23
CA LEU A 740 -34.58 16.04 -2.16
C LEU A 740 -33.29 15.99 -1.32
N ARG A 741 -33.36 15.38 -0.14
CA ARG A 741 -32.19 15.23 0.74
C ARG A 741 -31.15 14.29 0.13
N LEU A 742 -31.57 13.22 -0.57
CA LEU A 742 -30.70 12.36 -1.33
C LEU A 742 -29.91 13.16 -2.38
N ALA A 743 -30.60 13.97 -3.18
CA ALA A 743 -29.97 14.83 -4.17
C ALA A 743 -28.97 15.82 -3.53
N GLN A 744 -29.34 16.46 -2.42
CA GLN A 744 -28.43 17.33 -1.66
C GLN A 744 -27.20 16.58 -1.16
N ARG A 745 -27.38 15.35 -0.70
CA ARG A 745 -26.26 14.51 -0.23
C ARG A 745 -25.32 14.09 -1.37
N ILE A 746 -25.88 13.74 -2.53
CA ILE A 746 -25.10 13.45 -3.75
C ILE A 746 -24.26 14.68 -4.12
N LEU A 747 -24.84 15.86 -4.21
CA LEU A 747 -24.12 17.09 -4.54
C LEU A 747 -23.02 17.40 -3.52
N HIS A 748 -23.28 17.18 -2.24
CA HIS A 748 -22.29 17.34 -1.17
C HIS A 748 -21.09 16.40 -1.35
N LEU A 749 -21.34 15.11 -1.65
CA LEU A 749 -20.27 14.14 -1.89
C LEU A 749 -19.40 14.50 -3.11
N PHE A 750 -19.98 15.07 -4.17
CA PHE A 750 -19.24 15.55 -5.33
C PHE A 750 -18.39 16.79 -5.03
N SER A 751 -18.99 17.80 -4.39
CA SER A 751 -18.40 19.14 -4.24
C SER A 751 -17.50 19.33 -3.04
N THR A 752 -17.59 18.47 -2.02
CA THR A 752 -16.73 18.55 -0.82
C THR A 752 -15.26 18.43 -1.21
N ARG A 753 -14.46 19.37 -0.77
CA ARG A 753 -13.00 19.38 -1.02
C ARG A 753 -12.29 18.55 0.04
N THR A 754 -11.49 17.59 -0.41
CA THR A 754 -10.58 16.78 0.41
C THR A 754 -9.13 17.05 -0.01
N PRO A 755 -8.11 16.44 0.62
CA PRO A 755 -6.73 16.56 0.15
C PRO A 755 -6.51 16.19 -1.33
N SER A 756 -7.26 15.24 -1.86
CA SER A 756 -7.25 14.86 -3.28
C SER A 756 -8.21 15.69 -4.17
N GLY A 757 -8.72 16.82 -3.67
CA GLY A 757 -9.54 17.78 -4.41
C GLY A 757 -11.05 17.51 -4.33
N ILE A 758 -11.77 17.89 -5.39
CA ILE A 758 -13.20 17.60 -5.58
C ILE A 758 -13.39 16.46 -6.58
N LEU A 759 -14.52 15.77 -6.55
CA LEU A 759 -14.81 14.74 -7.54
C LEU A 759 -15.06 15.35 -8.91
N TYR A 760 -16.15 16.07 -9.06
CA TYR A 760 -16.52 16.80 -10.27
C TYR A 760 -17.27 18.07 -9.89
N GLU A 761 -17.20 19.08 -10.74
CA GLU A 761 -18.14 20.18 -10.70
C GLU A 761 -19.44 19.73 -11.32
N ILE A 762 -20.56 20.00 -10.65
CA ILE A 762 -21.91 19.57 -11.08
C ILE A 762 -22.70 20.79 -11.52
N ASP A 763 -23.19 20.75 -12.76
CA ASP A 763 -24.14 21.73 -13.27
C ASP A 763 -25.57 21.17 -13.27
N MET A 764 -26.45 21.83 -12.54
CA MET A 764 -27.87 21.43 -12.41
C MET A 764 -28.80 22.37 -13.14
N ARG A 765 -28.32 23.33 -13.95
CA ARG A 765 -29.11 24.39 -14.60
C ARG A 765 -30.06 23.86 -15.68
N LEU A 766 -29.85 22.66 -16.20
CA LEU A 766 -30.73 22.00 -17.18
C LEU A 766 -31.93 21.28 -16.54
N ARG A 767 -32.11 21.35 -15.22
CA ARG A 767 -33.29 20.84 -14.56
C ARG A 767 -34.54 21.70 -14.84
N PRO A 768 -35.79 21.16 -14.72
CA PRO A 768 -37.02 21.94 -14.91
C PRO A 768 -36.99 23.27 -14.14
N SER A 769 -37.32 24.36 -14.80
CA SER A 769 -37.27 25.76 -14.29
C SER A 769 -35.86 26.23 -13.87
N GLY A 770 -34.80 25.59 -14.30
CA GLY A 770 -33.40 25.99 -14.04
C GLY A 770 -33.12 26.20 -12.56
N ASP A 771 -32.42 27.25 -12.20
CA ASP A 771 -32.04 27.53 -10.80
C ASP A 771 -33.17 27.82 -9.85
N SER A 772 -34.36 28.17 -10.35
CA SER A 772 -35.54 28.34 -9.55
C SER A 772 -36.34 27.06 -9.29
N GLY A 773 -36.00 25.97 -10.03
CA GLY A 773 -36.69 24.70 -9.88
C GLY A 773 -36.16 23.81 -8.74
N LEU A 774 -36.88 22.73 -8.44
CA LEU A 774 -36.47 21.73 -7.46
C LEU A 774 -35.21 20.99 -7.91
N LEU A 775 -34.37 20.56 -6.97
CA LEU A 775 -33.18 19.78 -7.26
C LEU A 775 -33.49 18.41 -7.84
N VAL A 776 -34.64 17.85 -7.51
CA VAL A 776 -35.11 16.56 -8.02
C VAL A 776 -36.61 16.69 -8.41
N SER A 777 -36.98 16.16 -9.55
CA SER A 777 -38.33 16.18 -10.08
C SER A 777 -38.92 14.78 -10.14
N SER A 778 -40.25 14.66 -9.88
CA SER A 778 -40.95 13.41 -10.20
C SER A 778 -41.00 13.25 -11.72
N LEU A 779 -41.02 11.98 -12.21
CA LEU A 779 -41.13 11.69 -13.66
C LEU A 779 -42.37 12.37 -14.28
N SER A 780 -43.52 12.37 -13.57
CA SER A 780 -44.74 13.00 -14.05
C SER A 780 -44.63 14.53 -14.13
N ALA A 781 -44.01 15.17 -13.15
CA ALA A 781 -43.78 16.62 -13.19
C ALA A 781 -42.74 16.98 -14.27
N TYR A 782 -41.73 16.16 -14.48
CA TYR A 782 -40.76 16.35 -15.54
C TYR A 782 -41.41 16.23 -16.93
N GLU A 783 -42.25 15.21 -17.14
CA GLU A 783 -42.98 15.04 -18.40
C GLU A 783 -43.89 16.25 -18.68
N GLN A 784 -44.70 16.65 -17.69
CA GLN A 784 -45.58 17.79 -17.80
C GLN A 784 -44.84 19.07 -18.17
N TYR A 785 -43.67 19.33 -17.50
CA TYR A 785 -42.84 20.47 -17.79
C TYR A 785 -42.31 20.43 -19.25
N GLN A 786 -41.74 19.30 -19.65
CA GLN A 786 -41.18 19.13 -21.00
C GLN A 786 -42.24 19.25 -22.11
N GLN A 787 -43.47 18.81 -21.84
CA GLN A 787 -44.56 18.90 -22.81
C GLN A 787 -45.14 20.30 -22.95
N ASN A 788 -45.25 21.09 -21.85
CA ASN A 788 -46.06 22.28 -21.81
C ASN A 788 -45.30 23.58 -21.53
N GLU A 789 -44.19 23.54 -20.83
CA GLU A 789 -43.52 24.73 -20.30
C GLU A 789 -42.11 24.95 -20.85
N ALA A 790 -41.43 23.85 -21.25
CA ALA A 790 -40.05 23.88 -21.69
C ALA A 790 -39.86 24.66 -23.02
N TRP A 791 -38.79 25.42 -23.10
CA TRP A 791 -38.43 26.18 -24.28
C TRP A 791 -37.74 25.29 -25.36
N THR A 792 -37.74 25.73 -26.59
CA THR A 792 -37.07 25.00 -27.71
C THR A 792 -35.62 24.68 -27.40
N TRP A 793 -34.87 25.57 -26.73
CA TRP A 793 -33.47 25.32 -26.37
C TRP A 793 -33.34 24.20 -25.29
N GLU A 794 -34.34 24.00 -24.43
CA GLU A 794 -34.36 22.90 -23.44
C GLU A 794 -34.60 21.56 -24.18
N HIS A 795 -35.47 21.58 -25.19
CA HIS A 795 -35.65 20.42 -26.08
C HIS A 795 -34.36 20.10 -26.90
N GLN A 796 -33.60 21.14 -27.33
CA GLN A 796 -32.28 20.94 -27.93
C GLN A 796 -31.33 20.25 -26.95
N ALA A 797 -31.28 20.70 -25.69
CA ALA A 797 -30.47 20.06 -24.64
C ALA A 797 -30.93 18.61 -24.40
N LEU A 798 -32.26 18.34 -24.46
CA LEU A 798 -32.81 17.00 -24.27
C LEU A 798 -32.36 16.00 -25.34
N VAL A 799 -32.00 16.45 -26.55
CA VAL A 799 -31.42 15.58 -27.60
C VAL A 799 -30.17 14.86 -27.09
N ARG A 800 -29.36 15.54 -26.28
CA ARG A 800 -28.14 15.03 -25.68
C ARG A 800 -28.31 14.48 -24.26
N ALA A 801 -29.55 14.16 -23.85
CA ALA A 801 -29.85 13.60 -22.56
C ALA A 801 -29.83 12.07 -22.58
N ARG A 802 -29.20 11.46 -21.57
CA ARG A 802 -29.10 10.00 -21.41
C ARG A 802 -29.11 9.62 -19.91
N PRO A 803 -29.89 8.61 -19.50
CA PRO A 803 -29.81 8.11 -18.11
C PRO A 803 -28.46 7.38 -17.93
N ILE A 804 -27.74 7.69 -16.86
CA ILE A 804 -26.47 7.08 -16.49
C ILE A 804 -26.54 6.24 -15.22
N TYR A 805 -27.64 6.42 -14.46
CA TYR A 805 -27.99 5.64 -13.30
C TYR A 805 -29.51 5.63 -13.12
N GLY A 806 -30.05 4.50 -12.71
CA GLY A 806 -31.47 4.39 -12.35
C GLY A 806 -32.01 2.98 -12.45
N ASP A 807 -33.17 2.77 -11.87
CA ASP A 807 -33.92 1.52 -12.01
C ASP A 807 -34.48 1.37 -13.43
N ASP A 808 -34.56 0.16 -13.94
CA ASP A 808 -35.00 -0.13 -15.32
C ASP A 808 -36.35 0.51 -15.65
N ALA A 809 -37.29 0.51 -14.72
CA ALA A 809 -38.60 1.11 -14.90
C ALA A 809 -38.55 2.64 -15.10
N ILE A 810 -37.73 3.34 -14.31
CA ILE A 810 -37.58 4.80 -14.42
C ILE A 810 -36.79 5.15 -15.69
N VAL A 811 -35.75 4.37 -16.00
CA VAL A 811 -34.94 4.53 -17.20
C VAL A 811 -35.81 4.36 -18.46
N ALA A 812 -36.65 3.32 -18.50
CA ALA A 812 -37.57 3.09 -19.63
C ALA A 812 -38.63 4.22 -19.76
N GLU A 813 -39.15 4.68 -18.63
CA GLU A 813 -40.11 5.77 -18.63
C GLU A 813 -39.50 7.11 -19.07
N PHE A 814 -38.27 7.41 -18.60
CA PHE A 814 -37.55 8.57 -19.09
C PHE A 814 -37.27 8.46 -20.61
N ALA A 815 -36.89 7.29 -21.11
CA ALA A 815 -36.66 7.07 -22.53
C ALA A 815 -37.95 7.29 -23.36
N ARG A 816 -39.13 6.86 -22.83
CA ARG A 816 -40.43 7.12 -23.43
C ARG A 816 -40.71 8.64 -23.48
N ILE A 817 -40.57 9.32 -22.33
CA ILE A 817 -40.80 10.78 -22.25
C ILE A 817 -39.90 11.52 -23.21
N ARG A 818 -38.59 11.20 -23.25
CA ARG A 818 -37.62 11.83 -24.13
C ARG A 818 -38.00 11.65 -25.60
N ARG A 819 -38.35 10.41 -25.97
CA ARG A 819 -38.80 10.10 -27.34
C ARG A 819 -40.03 10.90 -27.71
N ASP A 820 -41.09 10.90 -26.87
CA ASP A 820 -42.36 11.55 -27.15
C ASP A 820 -42.22 13.09 -27.26
N VAL A 821 -41.37 13.70 -26.41
CA VAL A 821 -41.05 15.11 -26.46
C VAL A 821 -40.25 15.48 -27.72
N LEU A 822 -39.23 14.71 -28.07
CA LEU A 822 -38.39 14.98 -29.25
C LEU A 822 -39.17 14.74 -30.57
N ALA A 823 -40.05 13.77 -30.60
CA ALA A 823 -40.88 13.43 -31.76
C ALA A 823 -42.15 14.29 -31.91
N LYS A 824 -42.36 15.26 -31.05
CA LYS A 824 -43.47 16.21 -31.14
C LYS A 824 -43.42 16.95 -32.47
N GLU A 825 -44.52 16.98 -33.22
CA GLU A 825 -44.62 17.74 -34.48
C GLU A 825 -44.38 19.23 -34.24
N ARG A 826 -43.48 19.80 -35.03
CA ARG A 826 -43.09 21.24 -34.95
C ARG A 826 -43.14 21.86 -36.34
N GLU A 827 -43.60 23.09 -36.41
CA GLU A 827 -43.56 23.90 -37.62
C GLU A 827 -42.07 24.23 -37.94
N ARG A 828 -41.57 23.62 -39.02
CA ARG A 828 -40.10 23.71 -39.37
C ARG A 828 -39.57 25.13 -39.52
N PRO A 829 -40.30 26.09 -40.23
CA PRO A 829 -39.79 27.47 -40.33
C PRO A 829 -39.70 28.18 -38.96
N THR A 830 -40.62 27.97 -38.08
CA THR A 830 -40.61 28.51 -36.71
C THR A 830 -39.50 27.93 -35.89
N LEU A 831 -39.31 26.59 -35.92
CA LEU A 831 -38.23 25.89 -35.23
C LEU A 831 -36.86 26.39 -35.75
N ALA A 832 -36.67 26.50 -37.08
CA ALA A 832 -35.40 26.99 -37.66
C ALA A 832 -35.06 28.41 -37.19
N ARG A 833 -36.07 29.28 -37.11
CA ARG A 833 -35.90 30.66 -36.60
C ARG A 833 -35.52 30.67 -35.12
N GLU A 834 -36.18 29.92 -34.27
CA GLU A 834 -35.88 29.86 -32.81
C GLU A 834 -34.49 29.30 -32.56
N VAL A 835 -34.09 28.24 -33.24
CA VAL A 835 -32.73 27.63 -33.13
C VAL A 835 -31.67 28.63 -33.56
N ARG A 836 -31.89 29.34 -34.66
CA ARG A 836 -30.98 30.36 -35.19
C ARG A 836 -30.86 31.54 -34.22
N GLU A 837 -31.98 32.12 -33.75
CA GLU A 837 -31.99 33.21 -32.77
C GLU A 837 -31.25 32.84 -31.48
N MET A 838 -31.46 31.62 -30.95
CA MET A 838 -30.73 31.14 -29.79
C MET A 838 -29.23 31.08 -30.07
N ARG A 839 -28.83 30.53 -31.23
CA ARG A 839 -27.41 30.48 -31.60
C ARG A 839 -26.78 31.84 -31.74
N HIS A 840 -27.48 32.81 -32.30
CA HIS A 840 -27.01 34.20 -32.37
C HIS A 840 -26.82 34.81 -30.98
N LYS A 841 -27.81 34.70 -30.10
CA LYS A 841 -27.70 35.18 -28.71
C LYS A 841 -26.51 34.55 -27.98
N MET A 842 -26.29 33.24 -28.11
CA MET A 842 -25.14 32.57 -27.50
C MET A 842 -23.81 33.12 -28.08
N ARG A 843 -23.73 33.32 -29.39
CA ARG A 843 -22.53 33.86 -30.04
C ARG A 843 -22.21 35.25 -29.54
N ASP A 844 -23.20 36.17 -29.52
CA ASP A 844 -23.03 37.55 -29.09
C ASP A 844 -22.52 37.64 -27.63
N HIS A 845 -22.93 36.76 -26.78
CA HIS A 845 -22.49 36.74 -25.36
C HIS A 845 -21.16 36.01 -25.13
N LEU A 846 -20.84 34.99 -25.89
CA LEU A 846 -19.74 34.05 -25.57
C LEU A 846 -18.53 34.21 -26.52
N LEU A 847 -18.71 34.71 -27.74
CA LEU A 847 -17.62 34.87 -28.70
C LEU A 847 -16.73 36.08 -28.28
N LYS A 848 -15.46 35.75 -27.99
CA LYS A 848 -14.43 36.75 -27.61
C LYS A 848 -13.22 36.67 -28.54
N ALA A 849 -13.39 36.20 -29.78
CA ALA A 849 -12.32 36.12 -30.76
C ALA A 849 -11.99 37.52 -31.30
N GLY A 850 -10.70 37.83 -31.46
CA GLY A 850 -10.20 39.03 -32.15
C GLY A 850 -10.23 38.87 -33.66
N ALA A 851 -9.87 39.97 -34.37
CA ALA A 851 -9.73 39.88 -35.82
C ALA A 851 -8.58 38.92 -36.20
N GLY A 852 -8.87 37.97 -37.09
CA GLY A 852 -7.91 36.91 -37.52
C GLY A 852 -7.81 35.71 -36.58
N GLU A 853 -8.67 35.61 -35.54
CA GLU A 853 -8.76 34.49 -34.65
C GLU A 853 -10.03 33.66 -34.92
N PHE A 854 -9.91 32.36 -34.85
CA PHE A 854 -11.02 31.40 -34.87
C PHE A 854 -11.17 30.71 -33.50
N ASP A 855 -12.29 30.99 -32.83
CA ASP A 855 -12.68 30.24 -31.61
C ASP A 855 -13.30 28.91 -32.03
N LEU A 856 -12.63 27.78 -31.73
CA LEU A 856 -13.06 26.44 -32.12
C LEU A 856 -14.49 26.09 -31.67
N LYS A 857 -14.98 26.70 -30.62
CA LYS A 857 -16.30 26.46 -30.05
C LYS A 857 -17.36 27.44 -30.59
N GLN A 858 -17.10 28.73 -30.54
CA GLN A 858 -18.12 29.78 -30.71
C GLN A 858 -18.15 30.45 -32.06
N SER A 859 -17.02 30.46 -32.82
CA SER A 859 -17.00 31.10 -34.14
C SER A 859 -17.93 30.43 -35.14
N PRO A 860 -18.38 31.11 -36.23
CA PRO A 860 -19.15 30.50 -37.29
C PRO A 860 -18.42 29.30 -37.92
N GLY A 861 -19.13 28.18 -38.08
CA GLY A 861 -18.58 26.91 -38.55
C GLY A 861 -17.82 26.14 -37.44
N GLY A 862 -17.89 26.57 -36.20
CA GLY A 862 -17.28 25.90 -35.05
C GLY A 862 -18.15 24.77 -34.45
N MET A 863 -17.69 24.18 -33.37
CA MET A 863 -18.29 23.00 -32.73
C MET A 863 -19.78 23.18 -32.40
N VAL A 864 -20.16 24.36 -31.84
CA VAL A 864 -21.55 24.58 -31.43
C VAL A 864 -22.50 24.64 -32.64
N ASP A 865 -22.05 25.09 -33.81
CA ASP A 865 -22.90 25.07 -35.02
C ASP A 865 -23.20 23.64 -35.45
N ILE A 866 -22.25 22.72 -35.34
CA ILE A 866 -22.46 21.29 -35.63
C ILE A 866 -23.44 20.66 -34.63
N GLU A 867 -23.29 20.97 -33.35
CA GLU A 867 -24.19 20.51 -32.28
C GLU A 867 -25.63 21.00 -32.52
N PHE A 868 -25.80 22.27 -32.92
CA PHE A 868 -27.10 22.86 -33.21
C PHE A 868 -27.72 22.25 -34.47
N ILE A 869 -26.94 21.93 -35.52
CA ILE A 869 -27.40 21.20 -36.67
C ILE A 869 -27.95 19.83 -36.25
N ALA A 870 -27.22 19.05 -35.46
CA ALA A 870 -27.68 17.73 -35.03
C ALA A 870 -29.00 17.84 -34.22
N GLN A 871 -29.06 18.79 -33.27
CA GLN A 871 -30.23 19.04 -32.44
C GLN A 871 -31.45 19.49 -33.28
N TYR A 872 -31.24 20.39 -34.23
CA TYR A 872 -32.29 20.83 -35.15
C TYR A 872 -32.83 19.68 -35.97
N LEU A 873 -31.98 18.84 -36.57
CA LEU A 873 -32.38 17.70 -37.39
C LEU A 873 -33.25 16.71 -36.62
N VAL A 874 -32.88 16.40 -35.38
CA VAL A 874 -33.69 15.55 -34.52
C VAL A 874 -35.07 16.19 -34.29
N LEU A 875 -35.11 17.45 -33.82
CA LEU A 875 -36.37 18.12 -33.50
C LEU A 875 -37.29 18.35 -34.72
N ALA A 876 -36.72 18.54 -35.90
CA ALA A 876 -37.46 18.78 -37.14
C ALA A 876 -37.99 17.49 -37.82
N HIS A 877 -37.37 16.36 -37.57
CA HIS A 877 -37.64 15.15 -38.33
C HIS A 877 -38.04 13.91 -37.50
N ALA A 878 -37.84 13.91 -36.18
CA ALA A 878 -38.16 12.77 -35.33
C ALA A 878 -39.65 12.42 -35.31
N CYS A 879 -40.52 13.34 -35.66
CA CYS A 879 -41.98 13.01 -35.78
C CYS A 879 -42.27 11.96 -36.85
N GLY A 880 -41.46 11.84 -37.92
CA GLY A 880 -41.56 10.83 -38.94
C GLY A 880 -40.92 9.49 -38.60
N GLU A 881 -39.78 9.52 -37.90
CA GLU A 881 -38.94 8.37 -37.53
C GLU A 881 -38.51 8.42 -36.07
N PRO A 882 -39.48 8.31 -35.10
CA PRO A 882 -39.20 8.53 -33.68
C PRO A 882 -38.10 7.60 -33.12
N ASP A 883 -38.18 6.31 -33.38
CA ASP A 883 -37.32 5.29 -32.82
C ASP A 883 -35.87 5.37 -33.36
N ALA A 884 -35.70 5.83 -34.63
CA ALA A 884 -34.39 6.01 -35.22
C ALA A 884 -33.72 7.31 -34.75
N LEU A 885 -34.38 8.46 -34.93
CA LEU A 885 -33.77 9.76 -34.73
C LEU A 885 -33.67 10.18 -33.26
N THR A 886 -34.38 9.53 -32.33
CA THR A 886 -34.24 9.79 -30.88
C THR A 886 -33.38 8.76 -30.16
N ARG A 887 -32.84 7.76 -30.89
CA ARG A 887 -32.12 6.64 -30.29
C ARG A 887 -30.82 7.05 -29.64
N TRP A 888 -30.04 7.91 -30.28
CA TRP A 888 -28.71 8.31 -29.87
C TRP A 888 -28.68 9.71 -29.28
N SER A 889 -27.66 9.98 -28.46
CA SER A 889 -27.42 11.28 -27.81
C SER A 889 -26.13 11.95 -28.30
N ASP A 890 -25.26 11.24 -29.01
CA ASP A 890 -24.02 11.75 -29.56
C ASP A 890 -24.21 12.19 -31.05
N ASN A 891 -23.47 13.25 -31.41
CA ASN A 891 -23.62 13.89 -32.72
C ASN A 891 -23.27 12.94 -33.89
N VAL A 892 -22.26 12.10 -33.75
CA VAL A 892 -21.77 11.23 -34.84
C VAL A 892 -22.85 10.23 -35.26
N ARG A 893 -23.44 9.51 -34.27
CA ARG A 893 -24.52 8.54 -34.53
C ARG A 893 -25.81 9.21 -34.95
N ILE A 894 -26.11 10.42 -34.45
CA ILE A 894 -27.25 11.21 -34.92
C ILE A 894 -27.13 11.49 -36.41
N PHE A 895 -25.96 11.88 -36.92
CA PHE A 895 -25.77 12.10 -38.34
C PHE A 895 -25.89 10.82 -39.17
N ASP A 896 -25.42 9.68 -38.67
CA ASP A 896 -25.60 8.38 -39.33
C ASP A 896 -27.09 8.03 -39.45
N GLU A 897 -27.89 8.18 -38.39
CA GLU A 897 -29.33 7.96 -38.42
C GLU A 897 -30.05 8.95 -39.35
N CYS A 898 -29.61 10.21 -39.42
CA CYS A 898 -30.15 11.18 -40.36
C CYS A 898 -29.90 10.77 -41.83
N VAL A 899 -28.81 10.12 -42.18
CA VAL A 899 -28.57 9.55 -43.52
C VAL A 899 -29.50 8.39 -43.74
N MET A 900 -29.66 7.47 -42.80
CA MET A 900 -30.54 6.32 -42.92
C MET A 900 -32.01 6.72 -43.10
N ALA A 901 -32.44 7.79 -42.42
CA ALA A 901 -33.77 8.37 -42.55
C ALA A 901 -33.95 9.28 -43.78
N GLY A 902 -32.93 9.42 -44.65
CA GLY A 902 -33.00 10.26 -45.84
C GLY A 902 -33.10 11.77 -45.59
N VAL A 903 -32.70 12.23 -44.38
CA VAL A 903 -32.76 13.63 -43.96
C VAL A 903 -31.50 14.41 -44.37
N LEU A 904 -30.34 13.73 -44.36
CA LEU A 904 -29.05 14.23 -44.86
C LEU A 904 -28.55 13.36 -46.00
N THR A 905 -27.77 13.97 -46.89
CA THR A 905 -26.97 13.19 -47.85
C THR A 905 -25.74 12.61 -47.14
N LEU A 906 -25.20 11.50 -47.69
CA LEU A 906 -23.96 10.90 -47.11
C LEU A 906 -22.81 11.90 -47.09
N GLU A 907 -22.65 12.72 -48.13
CA GLU A 907 -21.63 13.75 -48.26
C GLU A 907 -21.75 14.82 -47.16
N GLN A 908 -22.97 15.30 -46.88
CA GLN A 908 -23.22 16.26 -45.81
C GLN A 908 -22.90 15.69 -44.44
N ALA A 909 -23.32 14.44 -44.16
CA ALA A 909 -23.09 13.79 -42.88
C ALA A 909 -21.60 13.52 -42.62
N GLU A 910 -20.90 12.95 -43.61
CA GLU A 910 -19.47 12.67 -43.50
C GLU A 910 -18.64 13.94 -43.31
N GLY A 911 -18.97 15.03 -44.04
CA GLY A 911 -18.29 16.30 -43.88
C GLY A 911 -18.53 16.94 -42.49
N LEU A 912 -19.77 16.84 -41.94
CA LEU A 912 -20.06 17.29 -40.58
C LEU A 912 -19.30 16.46 -39.51
N LYS A 913 -19.27 15.13 -39.69
CA LYS A 913 -18.54 14.22 -38.76
C LYS A 913 -17.05 14.50 -38.79
N GLN A 914 -16.47 14.64 -39.99
CA GLN A 914 -15.04 14.97 -40.12
C GLN A 914 -14.73 16.33 -39.51
N ALA A 915 -15.49 17.39 -39.84
CA ALA A 915 -15.32 18.70 -39.25
C ALA A 915 -15.41 18.65 -37.73
N TYR A 916 -16.37 17.92 -37.18
CA TYR A 916 -16.56 17.76 -35.76
C TYR A 916 -15.36 17.08 -35.07
N LEU A 917 -14.83 16.00 -35.63
CA LEU A 917 -13.69 15.27 -35.12
C LEU A 917 -12.41 16.12 -35.19
N GLU A 918 -12.16 16.82 -36.28
CA GLU A 918 -10.96 17.67 -36.44
C GLU A 918 -10.96 18.86 -35.47
N ILE A 919 -12.11 19.56 -35.32
CA ILE A 919 -12.26 20.66 -34.37
C ILE A 919 -12.07 20.14 -32.94
N ARG A 920 -12.62 18.97 -32.60
CA ARG A 920 -12.46 18.35 -31.30
C ARG A 920 -11.02 17.93 -31.04
N ASN A 921 -10.35 17.29 -32.01
CA ASN A 921 -8.95 16.88 -31.90
C ASN A 921 -8.04 18.09 -31.63
N LEU A 922 -8.23 19.15 -32.39
CA LEU A 922 -7.44 20.38 -32.19
C LEU A 922 -7.71 21.01 -30.81
N GLY A 923 -8.99 21.15 -30.44
CA GLY A 923 -9.36 21.69 -29.13
C GLY A 923 -8.87 20.84 -27.97
N HIS A 924 -8.82 19.53 -28.13
CA HIS A 924 -8.29 18.60 -27.14
C HIS A 924 -6.77 18.77 -26.92
N ARG A 925 -5.99 18.85 -28.02
CA ARG A 925 -4.53 19.10 -27.96
C ARG A 925 -4.21 20.44 -27.30
N LEU A 926 -4.95 21.48 -27.64
CA LEU A 926 -4.80 22.79 -27.03
C LEU A 926 -5.12 22.77 -25.52
N ASN A 927 -6.13 22.00 -25.13
CA ASN A 927 -6.50 21.87 -23.72
C ASN A 927 -5.43 21.12 -22.90
N LEU A 928 -4.80 20.09 -23.46
CA LEU A 928 -3.68 19.38 -22.82
C LEU A 928 -2.47 20.30 -22.57
N SER A 929 -2.27 21.28 -23.46
CA SER A 929 -1.16 22.24 -23.39
C SER A 929 -1.53 23.54 -22.66
N GLU A 930 -2.80 23.68 -22.20
CA GLU A 930 -3.40 24.92 -21.65
C GLU A 930 -3.27 26.14 -22.56
N ILE A 931 -3.25 25.89 -23.84
CA ILE A 931 -3.31 26.96 -24.85
C ILE A 931 -4.78 27.33 -25.08
N SER A 932 -5.03 28.62 -25.33
CA SER A 932 -6.38 29.10 -25.66
C SER A 932 -7.00 28.34 -26.83
N ARG A 933 -8.32 28.09 -26.77
CA ARG A 933 -9.10 27.44 -27.85
C ARG A 933 -9.22 28.33 -29.10
N LYS A 934 -8.50 29.42 -29.19
CA LYS A 934 -8.44 30.30 -30.31
C LYS A 934 -7.21 29.97 -31.14
N VAL A 935 -7.44 29.79 -32.41
CA VAL A 935 -6.42 29.46 -33.42
C VAL A 935 -6.45 30.53 -34.54
N SER A 936 -5.48 30.49 -35.44
CA SER A 936 -5.49 31.36 -36.61
C SER A 936 -6.69 31.09 -37.50
N ASP A 937 -7.26 32.10 -38.09
CA ASP A 937 -8.48 32.03 -38.92
C ASP A 937 -8.28 31.22 -40.23
N ASP A 938 -7.03 30.91 -40.59
CA ASP A 938 -6.68 30.05 -41.73
C ASP A 938 -6.77 28.56 -41.43
N GLN A 939 -6.87 28.21 -40.16
CA GLN A 939 -7.00 26.79 -39.76
C GLN A 939 -8.42 26.27 -39.97
N LEU A 940 -8.53 25.01 -40.41
CA LEU A 940 -9.79 24.27 -40.61
C LEU A 940 -10.77 24.98 -41.57
N GLN A 941 -10.27 25.73 -42.58
CA GLN A 941 -11.13 26.48 -43.49
C GLN A 941 -12.07 25.57 -44.31
N SER A 942 -11.60 24.38 -44.76
CA SER A 942 -12.40 23.39 -45.49
C SER A 942 -13.57 22.92 -44.66
N GLU A 943 -13.26 22.44 -43.42
CA GLU A 943 -14.21 21.93 -42.47
C GLU A 943 -15.26 22.99 -42.10
N ARG A 944 -14.82 24.20 -41.78
CA ARG A 944 -15.70 25.32 -41.44
C ARG A 944 -16.62 25.70 -42.58
N SER A 945 -16.09 25.74 -43.83
CA SER A 945 -16.87 26.06 -45.02
C SER A 945 -17.95 25.02 -45.25
N HIS A 946 -17.66 23.73 -45.03
CA HIS A 946 -18.64 22.68 -45.15
C HIS A 946 -19.76 22.82 -44.10
N VAL A 947 -19.40 23.08 -42.85
CA VAL A 947 -20.39 23.29 -41.76
C VAL A 947 -21.29 24.48 -42.06
N LEU A 948 -20.73 25.59 -42.53
CA LEU A 948 -21.50 26.77 -42.89
C LEU A 948 -22.42 26.53 -44.09
N ALA A 949 -21.99 25.77 -45.11
CA ALA A 949 -22.84 25.43 -46.26
C ALA A 949 -24.03 24.57 -45.83
N VAL A 950 -23.80 23.57 -44.94
CA VAL A 950 -24.91 22.75 -44.42
C VAL A 950 -25.82 23.59 -43.50
N TRP A 951 -25.26 24.45 -42.65
CA TRP A 951 -26.02 25.39 -41.80
C TRP A 951 -26.97 26.23 -42.69
N GLN A 952 -26.45 26.82 -43.75
CA GLN A 952 -27.23 27.68 -44.62
C GLN A 952 -28.33 26.93 -45.35
N THR A 953 -28.07 25.71 -45.76
CA THR A 953 -29.07 24.83 -46.40
C THR A 953 -30.24 24.47 -45.47
N LEU A 954 -29.95 24.17 -44.19
CA LEU A 954 -30.94 23.70 -43.24
C LEU A 954 -31.66 24.77 -42.45
N LEU A 955 -30.92 25.80 -42.02
CA LEU A 955 -31.42 26.81 -41.14
C LEU A 955 -31.60 28.18 -41.83
N GLY A 956 -31.03 28.36 -43.00
CA GLY A 956 -31.09 29.63 -43.73
C GLY A 956 -30.26 30.76 -43.09
N GLU A 957 -30.40 31.99 -43.57
CA GLU A 957 -29.75 33.16 -42.96
C GLU A 957 -30.15 33.35 -41.51
#